data_18824e17cb193a0cf64c58d1a06bfb55
#
_entry.id   18824e17cb193a0cf64c58d1a06bfb55
#
_cell.length_a   1.000
_cell.length_b   1.000
_cell.length_c   1.000
_cell.angle_alpha   90.00
_cell.angle_beta   90.00
_cell.angle_gamma   90.00
#
_symmetry.space_group_name_H-M   'P 1'
#
loop_
_entity.id
_entity.type
_entity.pdbx_description
1 polymer ?
#
loop_
_entity_poly.entity_id
_entity_poly.type
_entity_poly.pdbx_seq_one_letter_code
_entity_poly.pdbx_strand_id
1 'polypeptide(L)'
;MKKTNKPKKQGKSGKPKKNKSLAKRNKHELIKAIFSVLQEHPEEGFNYKQIAAKLHITDAPRRDMLVKQLVQLKEKKRIVEIDRGKYQAIPMQHYYVGTLDVSSRGNGYVIVDGLDNDIFVAQNFLNKALHGDLVEVYVFPRFRNRNKMEGEISKVLERNKVRFVGTVQMHKNFAFVVPTDARMYTDFFVLKDKLNGAQDGDRVIVRIEDWKDKSDSPMGVVEQILGKPGEQTTEMHSILAEYGLPYTYPEEVEAFAKKLDLSITDEEIARRRDMRETLTFTIDPRDAKDFDDALSFKVLENGNYEIGVHIADVSHYVKEGTILDEEAYNRATSVYLVDRVVPMLPEILCNFACSLRPDEDKYTFSAVFEMNKKAEVVDIWIGRTVTHSSFRFAYEEAQSVIEQAKVGEGYTIPAETSITDKERAVPAEVVEAILTLNTLAEKLRGKRMRLGAITFDKVEVKFDLDENGNPTGVYFKESKEANKLIEEFMLLANRKVAEYVAKMKKTFVYCVHDEPDADKLQQFNTVINRFGYSLDLKNRQTTTDSINNLLEEVKGKKEQNLVDTLAIRSMAKATYTTKNIGHYGLAFDYYTHFTSPIRRYPDVMVHRLLQLYLDNAPSQPEAEYETKCKHSSQMESLAASAERDSIKYMQVKYMEAHKNQQFAGVISGVTEWGIYVEITVNKCEGLVRARDIKDDYYTFDEQQYALVGQATGKMYQLGDEVMIRVKNTDLMKKQLDFELVD
;
A
#
# COMPACT_ATOMS: atom_id res chain seq x y z
N MET A 1 1.17 -65.95 -53.27
CA MET A 1 2.33 -66.79 -52.88
C MET A 1 3.11 -66.11 -51.77
N LYS A 2 3.31 -66.87 -50.67
CA LYS A 2 4.31 -66.71 -49.54
C LYS A 2 4.49 -65.40 -48.87
N LYS A 3 3.94 -65.20 -47.71
CA LYS A 3 4.43 -65.31 -46.30
C LYS A 3 5.95 -65.06 -46.15
N THR A 4 6.31 -64.02 -45.33
CA THR A 4 7.23 -64.24 -44.21
C THR A 4 7.04 -63.12 -43.12
N ASN A 5 6.96 -63.64 -41.92
CA ASN A 5 6.92 -62.94 -40.60
C ASN A 5 8.32 -62.46 -40.13
N LYS A 6 8.43 -61.36 -39.36
CA LYS A 6 9.07 -61.29 -38.02
C LYS A 6 9.48 -59.85 -37.66
N PRO A 7 9.72 -59.48 -36.38
CA PRO A 7 8.94 -59.63 -35.16
C PRO A 7 8.75 -58.27 -34.38
N LYS A 8 7.81 -58.28 -33.45
CA LYS A 8 7.52 -57.22 -32.45
C LYS A 8 8.72 -56.94 -31.54
N LYS A 9 9.09 -55.68 -31.36
CA LYS A 9 9.87 -55.22 -30.20
C LYS A 9 8.92 -54.67 -29.12
N GLN A 10 9.09 -55.24 -27.93
CA GLN A 10 8.35 -54.94 -26.70
C GLN A 10 8.46 -53.48 -26.26
N GLY A 11 7.31 -52.89 -25.91
CA GLY A 11 7.21 -51.59 -25.30
C GLY A 11 7.70 -51.61 -23.85
N LYS A 12 8.42 -50.55 -23.47
CA LYS A 12 8.73 -50.22 -22.07
C LYS A 12 7.47 -49.67 -21.39
N SER A 13 7.02 -50.36 -20.34
CA SER A 13 5.91 -50.01 -19.48
C SER A 13 6.15 -48.68 -18.79
N GLY A 14 5.30 -47.68 -19.05
CA GLY A 14 5.20 -46.46 -18.25
C GLY A 14 4.58 -46.77 -16.89
N LYS A 15 5.27 -46.43 -15.83
CA LYS A 15 4.75 -46.51 -14.46
C LYS A 15 3.59 -45.51 -14.26
N PRO A 16 2.49 -45.91 -13.61
CA PRO A 16 1.30 -45.04 -13.52
C PRO A 16 1.46 -43.89 -12.53
N LYS A 17 1.12 -42.69 -12.97
CA LYS A 17 1.04 -41.47 -12.16
C LYS A 17 0.03 -41.51 -10.99
N LYS A 18 -0.77 -42.56 -10.85
CA LYS A 18 -1.78 -42.75 -9.80
C LYS A 18 -1.21 -42.95 -8.38
N ASN A 19 0.04 -43.39 -8.21
CA ASN A 19 0.58 -43.73 -6.89
C ASN A 19 1.01 -42.52 -6.03
N LYS A 20 1.27 -41.33 -6.61
CA LYS A 20 1.65 -40.16 -5.82
C LYS A 20 0.48 -39.46 -5.11
N SER A 21 -0.72 -39.46 -5.70
CA SER A 21 -1.92 -38.87 -5.09
C SER A 21 -2.49 -39.74 -3.96
N LEU A 22 -2.48 -41.06 -4.13
CA LEU A 22 -2.87 -42.03 -3.09
C LEU A 22 -1.92 -42.01 -1.89
N ALA A 23 -0.60 -41.88 -2.13
CA ALA A 23 0.39 -41.78 -1.06
C ALA A 23 0.25 -40.48 -0.26
N LYS A 24 -0.08 -39.33 -0.90
CA LYS A 24 -0.37 -38.06 -0.22
C LYS A 24 -1.64 -38.13 0.62
N ARG A 25 -2.70 -38.74 0.11
CA ARG A 25 -3.98 -38.92 0.82
C ARG A 25 -3.80 -39.81 2.07
N ASN A 26 -3.12 -40.93 1.95
CA ASN A 26 -2.78 -41.77 3.09
C ASN A 26 -1.89 -41.08 4.13
N LYS A 27 -0.99 -40.21 3.70
CA LYS A 27 -0.13 -39.41 4.61
C LYS A 27 -0.94 -38.41 5.42
N HIS A 28 -1.87 -37.71 4.81
CA HIS A 28 -2.71 -36.70 5.48
C HIS A 28 -3.68 -37.34 6.47
N GLU A 29 -4.28 -38.49 6.10
CA GLU A 29 -5.16 -39.27 6.97
C GLU A 29 -4.39 -39.83 8.18
N LEU A 30 -3.14 -40.27 8.01
CA LEU A 30 -2.30 -40.76 9.10
C LEU A 30 -1.94 -39.61 10.07
N ILE A 31 -1.60 -38.43 9.59
CA ILE A 31 -1.34 -37.27 10.43
C ILE A 31 -2.56 -36.90 11.29
N LYS A 32 -3.76 -36.86 10.68
CA LYS A 32 -5.01 -36.65 11.43
C LYS A 32 -5.24 -37.67 12.53
N ALA A 33 -5.00 -38.94 12.21
CA ALA A 33 -5.15 -40.04 13.15
C ALA A 33 -4.14 -39.97 14.32
N ILE A 34 -2.88 -39.56 14.05
CA ILE A 34 -1.87 -39.33 15.11
C ILE A 34 -2.35 -38.23 16.06
N PHE A 35 -2.81 -37.08 15.52
CA PHE A 35 -3.33 -36.00 16.36
C PHE A 35 -4.56 -36.42 17.18
N SER A 36 -5.49 -37.19 16.63
CA SER A 36 -6.65 -37.69 17.35
C SER A 36 -6.21 -38.51 18.59
N VAL A 37 -5.26 -39.43 18.41
CA VAL A 37 -4.73 -40.24 19.54
C VAL A 37 -4.06 -39.37 20.62
N LEU A 38 -3.24 -38.40 20.23
CA LEU A 38 -2.51 -37.56 21.18
C LEU A 38 -3.42 -36.53 21.87
N GLN A 39 -4.47 -36.05 21.20
CA GLN A 39 -5.43 -35.09 21.74
C GLN A 39 -6.51 -35.71 22.63
N GLU A 40 -6.80 -37.00 22.49
CA GLU A 40 -7.70 -37.75 23.40
C GLU A 40 -7.09 -37.86 24.81
N HIS A 41 -5.74 -37.85 24.91
CA HIS A 41 -4.99 -37.97 26.18
C HIS A 41 -3.85 -36.94 26.21
N PRO A 42 -4.14 -35.65 26.30
CA PRO A 42 -3.14 -34.58 26.12
C PRO A 42 -2.04 -34.56 27.19
N GLU A 43 -2.30 -35.11 28.38
CA GLU A 43 -1.33 -35.19 29.48
C GLU A 43 -0.44 -36.45 29.38
N GLU A 44 -0.73 -37.38 28.46
CA GLU A 44 -0.02 -38.64 28.35
C GLU A 44 0.99 -38.63 27.20
N GLY A 45 2.18 -39.18 27.43
CA GLY A 45 3.17 -39.40 26.39
C GLY A 45 3.07 -40.79 25.77
N PHE A 46 2.98 -40.87 24.46
CA PHE A 46 2.86 -42.14 23.74
C PHE A 46 4.10 -42.41 22.90
N ASN A 47 4.62 -43.64 22.96
CA ASN A 47 5.62 -44.07 22.00
C ASN A 47 4.96 -44.56 20.69
N TYR A 48 5.76 -44.72 19.63
CA TYR A 48 5.23 -45.08 18.30
C TYR A 48 4.50 -46.45 18.31
N LYS A 49 4.86 -47.37 19.22
CA LYS A 49 4.18 -48.68 19.33
C LYS A 49 2.78 -48.53 19.93
N GLN A 50 2.66 -47.68 20.96
CA GLN A 50 1.36 -47.37 21.58
C GLN A 50 0.43 -46.62 20.59
N ILE A 51 0.96 -45.65 19.83
CA ILE A 51 0.20 -44.93 18.81
C ILE A 51 -0.22 -45.93 17.69
N ALA A 52 0.70 -46.77 17.21
CA ALA A 52 0.39 -47.79 16.22
C ALA A 52 -0.71 -48.78 16.70
N ALA A 53 -0.68 -49.21 17.97
CA ALA A 53 -1.70 -50.05 18.58
C ALA A 53 -3.08 -49.38 18.60
N LYS A 54 -3.15 -48.08 19.06
CA LYS A 54 -4.40 -47.31 19.09
C LYS A 54 -4.97 -47.08 17.67
N LEU A 55 -4.09 -46.97 16.66
CA LEU A 55 -4.47 -46.78 15.25
C LEU A 55 -4.64 -48.12 14.48
N HIS A 56 -4.55 -49.25 15.14
CA HIS A 56 -4.63 -50.58 14.58
C HIS A 56 -3.66 -50.83 13.39
N ILE A 57 -2.45 -50.22 13.47
CA ILE A 57 -1.40 -50.37 12.46
C ILE A 57 -0.55 -51.59 12.81
N THR A 58 -0.72 -52.66 12.04
CA THR A 58 -0.03 -53.94 12.26
C THR A 58 1.11 -54.21 11.30
N ASP A 59 1.08 -53.62 10.10
CA ASP A 59 2.08 -53.83 9.05
C ASP A 59 3.31 -52.95 9.19
N ALA A 60 4.50 -53.46 8.82
CA ALA A 60 5.78 -52.78 8.95
C ALA A 60 5.87 -51.50 8.10
N PRO A 61 5.40 -51.41 6.82
CA PRO A 61 5.48 -50.23 6.02
C PRO A 61 4.72 -49.02 6.60
N ARG A 62 3.52 -49.25 7.20
CA ARG A 62 2.75 -48.18 7.86
C ARG A 62 3.36 -47.78 9.18
N ARG A 63 3.99 -48.70 9.94
CA ARG A 63 4.75 -48.34 11.14
C ARG A 63 5.95 -47.45 10.82
N ASP A 64 6.69 -47.75 9.76
CA ASP A 64 7.81 -46.90 9.30
C ASP A 64 7.32 -45.50 8.87
N MET A 65 6.17 -45.45 8.20
CA MET A 65 5.55 -44.16 7.84
C MET A 65 5.12 -43.39 9.09
N LEU A 66 4.53 -44.03 10.09
CA LEU A 66 4.16 -43.44 11.38
C LEU A 66 5.38 -42.81 12.07
N VAL A 67 6.49 -43.54 12.19
CA VAL A 67 7.73 -43.04 12.82
C VAL A 67 8.24 -41.80 12.05
N LYS A 68 8.31 -41.84 10.71
CA LYS A 68 8.71 -40.73 9.89
C LYS A 68 7.81 -39.50 10.09
N GLN A 69 6.50 -39.70 10.24
CA GLN A 69 5.57 -38.57 10.49
C GLN A 69 5.74 -38.00 11.89
N LEU A 70 5.94 -38.81 12.92
CA LEU A 70 6.19 -38.34 14.29
C LEU A 70 7.45 -37.46 14.35
N VAL A 71 8.54 -37.87 13.68
CA VAL A 71 9.76 -37.07 13.60
C VAL A 71 9.49 -35.73 12.87
N GLN A 72 8.80 -35.76 11.71
CA GLN A 72 8.46 -34.54 10.98
C GLN A 72 7.54 -33.60 11.77
N LEU A 73 6.57 -34.12 12.52
CA LEU A 73 5.67 -33.31 13.36
C LEU A 73 6.41 -32.68 14.55
N LYS A 74 7.41 -33.39 15.12
CA LYS A 74 8.31 -32.82 16.13
C LYS A 74 9.17 -31.71 15.57
N GLU A 75 9.83 -31.91 14.40
CA GLU A 75 10.63 -30.89 13.73
C GLU A 75 9.81 -29.62 13.40
N LYS A 76 8.54 -29.81 13.04
CA LYS A 76 7.58 -28.72 12.80
C LYS A 76 6.95 -28.14 14.09
N LYS A 77 7.44 -28.53 15.27
CA LYS A 77 6.93 -28.10 16.58
C LYS A 77 5.41 -28.32 16.78
N ARG A 78 4.83 -29.33 16.13
CA ARG A 78 3.40 -29.66 16.24
C ARG A 78 3.10 -30.69 17.33
N ILE A 79 4.09 -31.43 17.79
CA ILE A 79 4.08 -32.34 18.95
C ILE A 79 5.38 -32.19 19.71
N VAL A 80 5.39 -32.53 20.99
CA VAL A 80 6.58 -32.49 21.82
C VAL A 80 7.07 -33.90 22.10
N GLU A 81 8.38 -34.14 22.07
CA GLU A 81 9.00 -35.38 22.57
C GLU A 81 9.42 -35.14 24.03
N ILE A 82 8.65 -35.70 24.96
CA ILE A 82 8.86 -35.51 26.40
C ILE A 82 9.92 -36.46 26.98
N ASP A 83 10.19 -37.56 26.28
CA ASP A 83 11.24 -38.55 26.60
C ASP A 83 11.62 -39.23 25.27
N ARG A 84 12.78 -39.90 25.22
CA ARG A 84 13.31 -40.53 24.01
C ARG A 84 12.27 -41.46 23.33
N GLY A 85 11.74 -41.04 22.21
CA GLY A 85 10.71 -41.74 21.42
C GLY A 85 9.31 -41.69 22.02
N LYS A 86 9.04 -40.87 23.03
CA LYS A 86 7.72 -40.60 23.59
C LYS A 86 7.22 -39.23 23.19
N TYR A 87 6.09 -39.19 22.50
CA TYR A 87 5.47 -38.00 21.95
C TYR A 87 4.18 -37.67 22.69
N GLN A 88 3.94 -36.39 22.90
CA GLN A 88 2.78 -35.82 23.56
C GLN A 88 2.19 -34.72 22.70
N ALA A 89 0.86 -34.52 22.76
CA ALA A 89 0.27 -33.30 22.22
C ALA A 89 0.88 -32.09 22.93
N ILE A 90 1.17 -31.04 22.20
CA ILE A 90 1.43 -29.75 22.85
C ILE A 90 0.17 -29.40 23.62
N PRO A 91 0.25 -29.14 24.95
CA PRO A 91 -0.93 -28.75 25.73
C PRO A 91 -1.63 -27.63 25.02
N MET A 92 -2.94 -27.73 24.83
CA MET A 92 -3.72 -26.72 24.13
C MET A 92 -3.65 -25.45 24.97
N GLN A 93 -2.93 -24.44 24.48
CA GLN A 93 -2.90 -23.14 25.10
C GLN A 93 -4.32 -22.58 24.95
N HIS A 94 -5.06 -22.44 26.05
CA HIS A 94 -6.41 -21.91 26.01
C HIS A 94 -6.45 -20.41 25.87
N TYR A 95 -5.36 -19.72 26.19
CA TYR A 95 -5.22 -18.27 26.09
C TYR A 95 -4.19 -17.91 25.04
N TYR A 96 -4.57 -17.03 24.14
CA TYR A 96 -3.69 -16.48 23.12
C TYR A 96 -3.72 -14.97 23.19
N VAL A 97 -2.64 -14.32 22.79
CA VAL A 97 -2.55 -12.88 22.64
C VAL A 97 -2.45 -12.56 21.15
N GLY A 98 -3.27 -11.63 20.69
CA GLY A 98 -3.28 -11.22 19.29
C GLY A 98 -4.06 -9.94 19.06
N THR A 99 -4.06 -9.46 17.82
CA THR A 99 -4.77 -8.25 17.40
C THR A 99 -6.17 -8.61 16.95
N LEU A 100 -7.17 -7.89 17.45
CA LEU A 100 -8.58 -8.08 17.10
C LEU A 100 -8.94 -7.37 15.80
N ASP A 101 -9.34 -8.12 14.80
CA ASP A 101 -10.01 -7.60 13.60
C ASP A 101 -11.53 -7.76 13.74
N VAL A 102 -12.27 -6.65 13.70
CA VAL A 102 -13.76 -6.65 13.77
C VAL A 102 -14.32 -6.44 12.38
N SER A 103 -15.15 -7.37 11.95
CA SER A 103 -15.87 -7.26 10.67
C SER A 103 -17.01 -6.22 10.75
N SER A 104 -17.46 -5.72 9.60
CA SER A 104 -18.63 -4.81 9.51
C SER A 104 -19.95 -5.40 10.07
N ARG A 105 -19.98 -6.71 10.34
CA ARG A 105 -21.11 -7.41 10.98
C ARG A 105 -20.98 -7.49 12.50
N GLY A 106 -19.94 -6.91 13.08
CA GLY A 106 -19.68 -6.91 14.51
C GLY A 106 -19.02 -8.19 15.06
N ASN A 107 -18.71 -9.21 14.25
CA ASN A 107 -17.92 -10.36 14.71
C ASN A 107 -16.43 -10.06 14.65
N GLY A 108 -15.66 -10.63 15.58
CA GLY A 108 -14.22 -10.48 15.67
C GLY A 108 -13.46 -11.70 15.17
N TYR A 109 -12.21 -11.45 14.75
CA TYR A 109 -11.20 -12.43 14.40
C TYR A 109 -9.90 -12.01 15.09
N VAL A 110 -9.34 -12.86 15.97
CA VAL A 110 -8.08 -12.54 16.63
C VAL A 110 -6.95 -13.15 15.83
N ILE A 111 -6.12 -12.26 15.28
CA ILE A 111 -4.92 -12.59 14.51
C ILE A 111 -3.80 -12.83 15.50
N VAL A 112 -3.27 -14.07 15.53
CA VAL A 112 -2.22 -14.50 16.46
C VAL A 112 -1.00 -14.94 15.67
N ASP A 113 0.16 -14.35 15.96
CA ASP A 113 1.41 -14.72 15.32
C ASP A 113 1.72 -16.21 15.48
N GLY A 114 1.96 -16.89 14.37
CA GLY A 114 2.30 -18.31 14.34
C GLY A 114 1.11 -19.28 14.31
N LEU A 115 -0.12 -18.78 14.24
CA LEU A 115 -1.29 -19.60 13.93
C LEU A 115 -1.62 -19.53 12.42
N ASP A 116 -2.00 -20.68 11.85
CA ASP A 116 -2.39 -20.77 10.44
C ASP A 116 -3.78 -20.14 10.15
N ASN A 117 -4.62 -19.96 11.18
CA ASN A 117 -5.97 -19.42 11.06
C ASN A 117 -6.29 -18.51 12.27
N ASP A 118 -7.05 -17.46 12.00
CA ASP A 118 -7.54 -16.54 13.02
C ASP A 118 -8.56 -17.20 13.96
N ILE A 119 -8.63 -16.70 15.19
CA ILE A 119 -9.58 -17.16 16.19
C ILE A 119 -10.87 -16.37 16.04
N PHE A 120 -11.97 -17.02 15.68
CA PHE A 120 -13.28 -16.40 15.56
C PHE A 120 -13.87 -16.06 16.94
N VAL A 121 -14.39 -14.84 17.08
CA VAL A 121 -15.06 -14.34 18.28
C VAL A 121 -16.40 -13.72 17.88
N ALA A 122 -17.49 -14.30 18.34
CA ALA A 122 -18.81 -13.73 18.07
C ALA A 122 -18.99 -12.38 18.79
N GLN A 123 -19.81 -11.47 18.25
CA GLN A 123 -20.01 -10.11 18.76
C GLN A 123 -20.29 -10.05 20.27
N ASN A 124 -21.10 -10.97 20.79
CA ASN A 124 -21.45 -11.05 22.21
C ASN A 124 -20.31 -11.52 23.12
N PHE A 125 -19.18 -11.97 22.54
CA PHE A 125 -17.97 -12.41 23.25
C PHE A 125 -16.81 -11.44 23.07
N LEU A 126 -17.02 -10.29 22.47
CA LEU A 126 -15.97 -9.26 22.29
C LEU A 126 -15.58 -8.58 23.61
N ASN A 127 -16.45 -8.61 24.63
CA ASN A 127 -16.17 -8.06 25.96
C ASN A 127 -15.56 -6.65 25.92
N LYS A 128 -16.18 -5.74 25.12
CA LYS A 128 -15.74 -4.35 24.93
C LYS A 128 -14.44 -4.16 24.16
N ALA A 129 -13.87 -5.21 23.59
CA ALA A 129 -12.76 -5.08 22.68
C ALA A 129 -13.20 -4.45 21.36
N LEU A 130 -12.36 -3.60 20.78
CA LEU A 130 -12.61 -2.88 19.54
C LEU A 130 -11.62 -3.31 18.48
N HIS A 131 -11.92 -2.97 17.23
CA HIS A 131 -11.03 -3.26 16.10
C HIS A 131 -9.62 -2.68 16.33
N GLY A 132 -8.61 -3.51 16.13
CA GLY A 132 -7.20 -3.16 16.29
C GLY A 132 -6.66 -3.31 17.72
N ASP A 133 -7.51 -3.60 18.73
CA ASP A 133 -7.04 -3.81 20.11
C ASP A 133 -6.11 -5.02 20.21
N LEU A 134 -5.07 -4.91 21.03
CA LEU A 134 -4.31 -6.06 21.48
C LEU A 134 -5.10 -6.75 22.59
N VAL A 135 -5.45 -8.01 22.38
CA VAL A 135 -6.36 -8.73 23.28
C VAL A 135 -5.79 -10.08 23.70
N GLU A 136 -6.21 -10.51 24.88
CA GLU A 136 -6.11 -11.90 25.31
C GLU A 136 -7.44 -12.60 25.02
N VAL A 137 -7.40 -13.69 24.25
CA VAL A 137 -8.58 -14.49 23.86
C VAL A 137 -8.51 -15.88 24.51
N TYR A 138 -9.61 -16.29 25.14
CA TYR A 138 -9.81 -17.64 25.63
C TYR A 138 -10.49 -18.48 24.55
N VAL A 139 -9.84 -19.57 24.13
CA VAL A 139 -10.33 -20.47 23.09
C VAL A 139 -11.17 -21.60 23.72
N PHE A 140 -12.38 -21.80 23.23
CA PHE A 140 -13.27 -22.83 23.74
C PHE A 140 -12.77 -24.24 23.48
N PRO A 141 -12.81 -25.17 24.48
CA PRO A 141 -12.28 -26.53 24.35
C PRO A 141 -13.03 -27.41 23.33
N ARG A 142 -14.27 -27.04 22.98
CA ARG A 142 -15.12 -27.77 22.05
C ARG A 142 -15.36 -26.97 20.76
N PHE A 143 -14.80 -27.45 19.67
CA PHE A 143 -15.02 -26.89 18.34
C PHE A 143 -16.34 -27.42 17.73
N ARG A 144 -17.24 -26.55 17.33
CA ARG A 144 -18.40 -26.93 16.49
C ARG A 144 -17.96 -27.39 15.10
N ASN A 145 -16.84 -26.90 14.61
CA ASN A 145 -16.26 -27.28 13.32
C ASN A 145 -14.76 -27.57 13.55
N ARG A 146 -14.27 -28.76 13.14
CA ARG A 146 -12.91 -29.25 13.40
C ARG A 146 -11.77 -28.39 12.84
N ASN A 147 -12.06 -27.35 12.07
CA ASN A 147 -11.05 -26.49 11.42
C ASN A 147 -11.11 -25.00 11.81
N LYS A 148 -12.03 -24.56 12.70
CA LYS A 148 -12.10 -23.14 13.11
C LYS A 148 -12.04 -23.06 14.63
N MET A 149 -11.07 -22.29 15.13
CA MET A 149 -10.99 -21.95 16.55
C MET A 149 -12.03 -20.88 16.87
N GLU A 150 -12.80 -21.06 17.94
CA GLU A 150 -13.77 -20.10 18.45
C GLU A 150 -13.41 -19.76 19.90
N GLY A 151 -13.60 -18.49 20.30
CA GLY A 151 -13.26 -18.06 21.64
C GLY A 151 -14.02 -16.83 22.07
N GLU A 152 -13.66 -16.34 23.27
CA GLU A 152 -14.12 -15.09 23.86
C GLU A 152 -12.92 -14.24 24.28
N ILE A 153 -13.06 -12.92 24.18
CA ILE A 153 -12.03 -12.00 24.70
C ILE A 153 -12.06 -12.04 26.22
N SER A 154 -10.95 -12.46 26.82
CA SER A 154 -10.81 -12.45 28.29
C SER A 154 -10.38 -11.08 28.82
N LYS A 155 -9.54 -10.37 28.04
CA LYS A 155 -9.04 -9.06 28.43
C LYS A 155 -8.58 -8.24 27.23
N VAL A 156 -8.82 -6.93 27.27
CA VAL A 156 -8.14 -5.94 26.40
C VAL A 156 -6.82 -5.58 27.08
N LEU A 157 -5.71 -5.88 26.43
CA LEU A 157 -4.36 -5.63 26.94
C LEU A 157 -3.91 -4.21 26.61
N GLU A 158 -4.18 -3.79 25.36
CA GLU A 158 -3.88 -2.46 24.86
C GLU A 158 -5.00 -1.99 23.94
N ARG A 159 -5.48 -0.77 24.18
CA ARG A 159 -6.52 -0.12 23.38
C ARG A 159 -5.86 0.58 22.18
N ASN A 160 -6.20 0.16 20.97
CA ASN A 160 -5.65 0.75 19.74
C ASN A 160 -6.21 2.15 19.47
N LYS A 161 -7.51 2.37 19.64
CA LYS A 161 -8.18 3.63 19.30
C LYS A 161 -9.15 4.05 20.40
N VAL A 162 -9.05 5.32 20.81
CA VAL A 162 -9.94 5.91 21.84
C VAL A 162 -10.78 7.07 21.30
N ARG A 163 -10.47 7.59 20.09
CA ARG A 163 -11.18 8.69 19.41
C ARG A 163 -11.93 8.16 18.21
N PHE A 164 -13.15 8.57 18.04
CA PHE A 164 -14.03 8.12 16.96
C PHE A 164 -14.77 9.29 16.36
N VAL A 165 -15.02 9.24 15.07
CA VAL A 165 -15.91 10.16 14.38
C VAL A 165 -17.32 9.64 14.47
N GLY A 166 -18.29 10.51 14.74
CA GLY A 166 -19.70 10.15 14.78
C GLY A 166 -20.62 11.35 14.64
N THR A 167 -21.90 11.07 14.57
CA THR A 167 -22.95 12.09 14.46
C THR A 167 -23.76 12.14 15.74
N VAL A 168 -23.97 13.35 16.26
CA VAL A 168 -24.71 13.58 17.50
C VAL A 168 -26.19 13.36 17.26
N GLN A 169 -26.81 12.57 18.13
CA GLN A 169 -28.27 12.41 18.24
C GLN A 169 -28.72 12.88 19.65
N MET A 170 -29.35 14.02 19.69
CA MET A 170 -29.76 14.65 20.95
C MET A 170 -31.00 14.03 21.57
N HIS A 171 -30.93 13.78 22.85
CA HIS A 171 -32.08 13.46 23.71
C HIS A 171 -32.25 14.55 24.76
N LYS A 172 -33.35 14.47 25.52
CA LYS A 172 -33.72 15.52 26.50
C LYS A 172 -32.59 15.86 27.49
N ASN A 173 -31.89 14.86 28.05
CA ASN A 173 -30.86 15.03 29.09
C ASN A 173 -29.47 14.47 28.73
N PHE A 174 -29.32 13.82 27.59
CA PHE A 174 -28.09 13.21 27.10
C PHE A 174 -28.11 13.19 25.59
N ALA A 175 -27.03 12.73 24.98
CA ALA A 175 -26.95 12.42 23.55
C ALA A 175 -26.32 11.05 23.32
N PHE A 176 -26.63 10.47 22.18
CA PHE A 176 -25.79 9.45 21.59
C PHE A 176 -24.92 10.05 20.48
N VAL A 177 -23.70 9.58 20.37
CA VAL A 177 -22.89 9.81 19.19
C VAL A 177 -22.80 8.49 18.43
N VAL A 178 -23.45 8.47 17.26
CA VAL A 178 -23.49 7.30 16.36
C VAL A 178 -22.22 7.29 15.53
N PRO A 179 -21.34 6.29 15.68
CA PRO A 179 -20.07 6.25 14.97
C PRO A 179 -20.27 6.06 13.46
N THR A 180 -19.34 6.64 12.66
CA THR A 180 -19.30 6.45 11.21
C THR A 180 -18.65 5.13 10.82
N ASP A 181 -17.70 4.63 11.61
CA ASP A 181 -17.05 3.35 11.40
C ASP A 181 -18.00 2.19 11.77
N ALA A 182 -18.45 1.43 10.77
CA ALA A 182 -19.33 0.27 10.95
C ALA A 182 -18.74 -0.86 11.81
N ARG A 183 -17.40 -0.86 12.07
CA ARG A 183 -16.73 -1.81 12.96
C ARG A 183 -16.89 -1.44 14.44
N MET A 184 -17.29 -0.18 14.70
CA MET A 184 -17.71 0.22 16.04
C MET A 184 -19.18 -0.21 16.26
N TYR A 185 -19.36 -1.30 16.97
CA TYR A 185 -20.64 -2.03 17.07
C TYR A 185 -21.64 -1.45 18.09
N THR A 186 -21.32 -0.29 18.69
CA THR A 186 -22.19 0.39 19.68
C THR A 186 -22.01 1.90 19.62
N ASP A 187 -23.06 2.65 20.03
CA ASP A 187 -23.06 4.11 20.10
C ASP A 187 -22.39 4.60 21.39
N PHE A 188 -21.89 5.82 21.38
CA PHE A 188 -21.31 6.48 22.56
C PHE A 188 -22.39 7.22 23.33
N PHE A 189 -22.53 6.93 24.63
CA PHE A 189 -23.38 7.70 25.52
C PHE A 189 -22.63 8.95 26.00
N VAL A 190 -23.17 10.14 25.75
CA VAL A 190 -22.57 11.42 26.09
C VAL A 190 -23.52 12.24 26.98
N LEU A 191 -23.01 12.64 28.13
CA LEU A 191 -23.73 13.55 29.02
C LEU A 191 -23.79 14.96 28.42
N LYS A 192 -24.80 15.73 28.75
CA LYS A 192 -25.04 17.06 28.17
C LYS A 192 -23.89 18.04 28.42
N ASP A 193 -23.25 17.97 29.57
CA ASP A 193 -22.08 18.76 29.96
C ASP A 193 -20.79 18.33 29.27
N LYS A 194 -20.78 17.16 28.62
CA LYS A 194 -19.65 16.58 27.87
C LYS A 194 -19.79 16.75 26.36
N LEU A 195 -20.80 17.45 25.88
CA LEU A 195 -21.03 17.70 24.45
C LEU A 195 -20.14 18.80 23.86
N ASN A 196 -19.50 19.61 24.72
CA ASN A 196 -18.62 20.70 24.28
C ASN A 196 -19.27 21.66 23.25
N GLY A 197 -20.58 21.93 23.42
CA GLY A 197 -21.37 22.82 22.55
C GLY A 197 -21.93 22.16 21.29
N ALA A 198 -21.68 20.86 21.05
CA ALA A 198 -22.23 20.15 19.90
C ALA A 198 -23.77 20.10 19.94
N GLN A 199 -24.37 20.21 18.77
CA GLN A 199 -25.81 20.23 18.56
C GLN A 199 -26.26 18.94 17.84
N ASP A 200 -27.60 18.76 17.80
CA ASP A 200 -28.19 17.64 17.06
C ASP A 200 -27.75 17.63 15.59
N GLY A 201 -27.35 16.47 15.14
CA GLY A 201 -26.86 16.25 13.76
C GLY A 201 -25.44 16.71 13.50
N ASP A 202 -24.70 17.29 14.46
CA ASP A 202 -23.29 17.66 14.25
C ASP A 202 -22.42 16.42 14.10
N ARG A 203 -21.43 16.52 13.18
CA ARG A 203 -20.30 15.60 13.05
C ARG A 203 -19.26 15.98 14.10
N VAL A 204 -18.84 15.02 14.91
CA VAL A 204 -17.93 15.26 16.03
C VAL A 204 -16.86 14.20 16.15
N ILE A 205 -15.74 14.56 16.81
CA ILE A 205 -14.80 13.60 17.38
C ILE A 205 -15.20 13.36 18.83
N VAL A 206 -15.51 12.11 19.16
CA VAL A 206 -15.84 11.65 20.51
C VAL A 206 -14.71 10.76 21.03
N ARG A 207 -14.27 11.01 22.26
CA ARG A 207 -13.28 10.17 22.95
C ARG A 207 -13.96 9.32 24.00
N ILE A 208 -13.56 8.03 24.10
CA ILE A 208 -13.95 7.16 25.21
C ILE A 208 -13.38 7.72 26.50
N GLU A 209 -14.24 8.05 27.48
CA GLU A 209 -13.83 8.45 28.81
C GLU A 209 -13.84 7.25 29.75
N ASP A 210 -14.91 6.44 29.72
CA ASP A 210 -15.07 5.25 30.54
C ASP A 210 -16.00 4.23 29.85
N TRP A 211 -15.86 2.96 30.17
CA TRP A 211 -16.78 1.92 29.72
C TRP A 211 -17.10 0.96 30.87
N LYS A 212 -18.12 1.31 31.67
CA LYS A 212 -18.52 0.55 32.86
C LYS A 212 -18.99 -0.86 32.53
N ASP A 213 -18.68 -1.82 33.41
CA ASP A 213 -18.93 -3.25 33.16
C ASP A 213 -20.41 -3.61 32.84
N LYS A 214 -21.33 -2.85 33.36
CA LYS A 214 -22.77 -3.08 33.14
C LYS A 214 -23.36 -2.21 32.01
N SER A 215 -22.53 -1.48 31.28
CA SER A 215 -23.02 -0.60 30.21
C SER A 215 -22.71 -1.21 28.83
N ASP A 216 -23.73 -1.24 27.98
CA ASP A 216 -23.60 -1.67 26.58
C ASP A 216 -22.89 -0.61 25.73
N SER A 217 -22.99 0.67 26.13
CA SER A 217 -22.34 1.81 25.44
C SER A 217 -21.21 2.41 26.26
N PRO A 218 -20.10 2.78 25.64
CA PRO A 218 -19.04 3.56 26.28
C PRO A 218 -19.54 4.97 26.60
N MET A 219 -19.06 5.53 27.70
CA MET A 219 -19.21 6.95 28.00
C MET A 219 -18.22 7.75 27.18
N GLY A 220 -18.71 8.73 26.43
CA GLY A 220 -17.92 9.57 25.55
C GLY A 220 -17.88 11.03 26.00
N VAL A 221 -16.83 11.71 25.57
CA VAL A 221 -16.67 13.18 25.63
C VAL A 221 -16.43 13.69 24.24
N VAL A 222 -17.20 14.67 23.78
CA VAL A 222 -16.94 15.36 22.51
C VAL A 222 -15.68 16.22 22.68
N GLU A 223 -14.65 15.91 21.93
CA GLU A 223 -13.41 16.71 21.93
C GLU A 223 -13.45 17.83 20.88
N GLN A 224 -14.06 17.57 19.74
CA GLN A 224 -14.11 18.54 18.63
C GLN A 224 -15.40 18.40 17.82
N ILE A 225 -15.93 19.54 17.38
CA ILE A 225 -17.01 19.64 16.40
C ILE A 225 -16.35 19.83 15.02
N LEU A 226 -16.67 18.93 14.07
CA LEU A 226 -16.13 18.97 12.72
C LEU A 226 -16.98 19.82 11.76
N GLY A 227 -18.30 19.91 12.02
CA GLY A 227 -19.27 20.65 11.21
C GLY A 227 -20.55 19.87 10.93
N LYS A 228 -21.26 20.25 9.89
CA LYS A 228 -22.47 19.53 9.46
C LYS A 228 -22.14 18.44 8.46
N PRO A 229 -22.77 17.25 8.55
CA PRO A 229 -22.63 16.20 7.55
C PRO A 229 -23.01 16.69 6.14
N GLY A 230 -22.21 16.28 5.14
CA GLY A 230 -22.38 16.66 3.73
C GLY A 230 -21.62 17.92 3.31
N GLU A 231 -21.15 18.73 4.25
CA GLU A 231 -20.20 19.82 3.95
C GLU A 231 -18.83 19.24 3.60
N GLN A 232 -18.25 19.67 2.48
CA GLN A 232 -17.00 19.12 1.94
C GLN A 232 -15.86 19.10 2.98
N THR A 233 -15.65 20.21 3.67
CA THR A 233 -14.59 20.33 4.70
C THR A 233 -14.85 19.39 5.88
N THR A 234 -16.10 19.26 6.31
CA THR A 234 -16.50 18.36 7.40
C THR A 234 -16.20 16.90 7.05
N GLU A 235 -16.52 16.49 5.82
CA GLU A 235 -16.31 15.10 5.41
C GLU A 235 -14.81 14.79 5.23
N MET A 236 -14.02 15.72 4.67
CA MET A 236 -12.55 15.54 4.54
C MET A 236 -11.87 15.47 5.92
N HIS A 237 -12.24 16.36 6.87
CA HIS A 237 -11.74 16.29 8.23
C HIS A 237 -12.21 15.01 8.97
N SER A 238 -13.43 14.54 8.68
CA SER A 238 -13.93 13.27 9.21
C SER A 238 -13.08 12.09 8.74
N ILE A 239 -12.73 12.03 7.44
CA ILE A 239 -11.87 11.00 6.90
C ILE A 239 -10.51 11.01 7.59
N LEU A 240 -9.87 12.17 7.72
CA LEU A 240 -8.57 12.29 8.40
C LEU A 240 -8.65 11.84 9.86
N ALA A 241 -9.68 12.28 10.59
CA ALA A 241 -9.91 11.92 11.99
C ALA A 241 -10.22 10.42 12.17
N GLU A 242 -10.91 9.78 11.23
CA GLU A 242 -11.17 8.32 11.26
C GLU A 242 -9.86 7.53 11.23
N TYR A 243 -8.85 7.98 10.49
CA TYR A 243 -7.52 7.36 10.43
C TYR A 243 -6.55 7.89 11.49
N GLY A 244 -6.99 8.84 12.36
CA GLY A 244 -6.13 9.45 13.37
C GLY A 244 -5.04 10.36 12.79
N LEU A 245 -5.23 10.83 11.55
CA LEU A 245 -4.30 11.72 10.86
C LEU A 245 -4.53 13.17 11.29
N PRO A 246 -3.49 13.90 11.75
CA PRO A 246 -3.61 15.30 12.12
C PRO A 246 -3.84 16.17 10.87
N TYR A 247 -4.75 17.14 10.96
CA TYR A 247 -5.10 18.06 9.86
C TYR A 247 -4.93 19.55 10.24
N THR A 248 -4.53 19.82 11.46
CA THR A 248 -4.14 21.16 11.95
C THR A 248 -2.80 21.07 12.65
N TYR A 249 -2.04 22.16 12.67
CA TYR A 249 -0.80 22.24 13.47
C TYR A 249 -1.10 22.79 14.85
N PRO A 250 -0.38 22.32 15.90
CA PRO A 250 -0.34 23.01 17.17
C PRO A 250 0.18 24.45 16.99
N GLU A 251 -0.43 25.41 17.70
CA GLU A 251 -0.03 26.83 17.61
C GLU A 251 1.47 27.06 17.89
N GLU A 252 2.03 26.30 18.81
CA GLU A 252 3.44 26.34 19.19
C GLU A 252 4.38 25.90 18.04
N VAL A 253 3.97 24.92 17.22
CA VAL A 253 4.72 24.48 16.04
C VAL A 253 4.72 25.57 14.96
N GLU A 254 3.56 26.18 14.69
CA GLU A 254 3.49 27.30 13.75
C GLU A 254 4.29 28.51 14.23
N ALA A 255 4.20 28.83 15.52
CA ALA A 255 4.95 29.94 16.12
C ALA A 255 6.47 29.68 16.08
N PHE A 256 6.91 28.44 16.25
CA PHE A 256 8.30 28.06 16.11
C PHE A 256 8.76 28.19 14.66
N ALA A 257 8.01 27.65 13.71
CA ALA A 257 8.34 27.73 12.29
C ALA A 257 8.48 29.18 11.79
N LYS A 258 7.59 30.08 12.23
CA LYS A 258 7.64 31.52 11.90
C LYS A 258 8.87 32.27 12.46
N LYS A 259 9.56 31.71 13.46
CA LYS A 259 10.76 32.30 14.08
C LYS A 259 12.06 31.77 13.48
N LEU A 260 12.00 30.77 12.62
CA LEU A 260 13.20 30.25 11.97
C LEU A 260 13.85 31.31 11.08
N ASP A 261 15.17 31.38 11.11
CA ASP A 261 15.92 32.15 10.13
C ASP A 261 15.92 31.35 8.79
N LEU A 262 15.25 31.91 7.80
CA LEU A 262 15.10 31.33 6.47
C LEU A 262 16.06 31.98 5.46
N SER A 263 16.96 32.88 5.91
CA SER A 263 17.91 33.57 5.04
C SER A 263 18.97 32.60 4.49
N ILE A 264 19.39 32.88 3.26
CA ILE A 264 20.54 32.20 2.66
C ILE A 264 21.77 33.09 2.93
N THR A 265 22.72 32.54 3.69
CA THR A 265 23.87 33.30 4.18
C THR A 265 25.14 32.92 3.44
N ASP A 266 26.05 33.90 3.24
CA ASP A 266 27.35 33.66 2.60
C ASP A 266 28.20 32.61 3.37
N GLU A 267 28.06 32.57 4.70
CA GLU A 267 28.73 31.59 5.54
C GLU A 267 28.29 30.14 5.23
N GLU A 268 27.01 29.94 5.08
CA GLU A 268 26.48 28.60 4.74
C GLU A 268 26.74 28.24 3.27
N ILE A 269 26.68 29.22 2.36
CA ILE A 269 27.07 29.02 0.94
C ILE A 269 28.51 28.52 0.85
N ALA A 270 29.45 29.14 1.60
CA ALA A 270 30.86 28.72 1.60
C ALA A 270 31.10 27.27 2.09
N ARG A 271 30.17 26.70 2.83
CA ARG A 271 30.22 25.30 3.29
C ARG A 271 29.64 24.30 2.31
N ARG A 272 28.99 24.78 1.24
CA ARG A 272 28.28 23.98 0.25
C ARG A 272 28.97 24.05 -1.12
N ARG A 273 28.72 23.08 -1.97
CA ARG A 273 29.06 23.20 -3.39
C ARG A 273 28.10 24.21 -4.04
N ASP A 274 28.65 25.29 -4.54
CA ASP A 274 27.87 26.30 -5.25
C ASP A 274 27.58 25.83 -6.68
N MET A 275 26.30 25.67 -7.00
CA MET A 275 25.79 25.26 -8.31
C MET A 275 24.79 26.27 -8.90
N ARG A 276 24.77 27.48 -8.40
CA ARG A 276 23.82 28.53 -8.85
C ARG A 276 24.00 28.93 -10.31
N GLU A 277 25.23 28.82 -10.81
CA GLU A 277 25.56 29.12 -12.22
C GLU A 277 25.26 27.95 -13.18
N THR A 278 24.87 26.78 -12.66
CA THR A 278 24.53 25.61 -13.47
C THR A 278 23.07 25.66 -13.87
N LEU A 279 22.77 25.50 -15.17
CA LEU A 279 21.39 25.44 -15.67
C LEU A 279 20.59 24.43 -14.87
N THR A 280 19.60 24.91 -14.13
CA THR A 280 18.75 24.12 -13.22
C THR A 280 17.28 24.46 -13.43
N PHE A 281 16.40 23.46 -13.42
CA PHE A 281 14.96 23.65 -13.58
C PHE A 281 14.16 22.55 -12.84
N THR A 282 12.88 22.85 -12.57
CA THR A 282 11.92 21.91 -11.99
C THR A 282 10.88 21.52 -13.02
N ILE A 283 10.32 20.28 -12.89
CA ILE A 283 9.19 19.77 -13.69
C ILE A 283 8.20 19.11 -12.73
N ASP A 284 7.06 19.75 -12.50
CA ASP A 284 6.10 19.40 -11.45
C ASP A 284 4.66 19.45 -11.95
N PRO A 285 3.66 19.04 -11.15
CA PRO A 285 2.26 19.32 -11.44
C PRO A 285 1.99 20.82 -11.57
N ARG A 286 1.02 21.20 -12.42
CA ARG A 286 0.67 22.61 -12.68
C ARG A 286 0.35 23.39 -11.39
N ASP A 287 -0.34 22.74 -10.45
CA ASP A 287 -0.83 23.29 -9.18
C ASP A 287 0.13 23.08 -7.99
N ALA A 288 1.30 22.46 -8.21
CA ALA A 288 2.30 22.26 -7.16
C ALA A 288 2.87 23.58 -6.63
N LYS A 289 3.15 23.60 -5.31
CA LYS A 289 3.78 24.72 -4.59
C LYS A 289 5.02 24.28 -3.81
N ASP A 290 5.15 22.99 -3.55
CA ASP A 290 6.17 22.31 -2.76
C ASP A 290 7.12 21.54 -3.68
N PHE A 291 8.02 22.28 -4.34
CA PHE A 291 8.99 21.70 -5.27
C PHE A 291 10.10 21.01 -4.50
N ASP A 292 10.04 19.70 -4.35
CA ASP A 292 11.03 18.86 -3.66
C ASP A 292 12.33 18.74 -4.45
N ASP A 293 12.26 18.68 -5.79
CA ASP A 293 13.36 18.29 -6.66
C ASP A 293 13.54 19.22 -7.87
N ALA A 294 14.80 19.33 -8.29
CA ALA A 294 15.20 20.00 -9.52
C ALA A 294 16.29 19.20 -10.22
N LEU A 295 16.37 19.33 -11.53
CA LEU A 295 17.44 18.75 -12.35
C LEU A 295 18.37 19.86 -12.87
N SER A 296 19.69 19.64 -12.81
CA SER A 296 20.65 20.47 -13.52
C SER A 296 21.34 19.71 -14.64
N PHE A 297 21.78 20.43 -15.65
CA PHE A 297 22.42 19.85 -16.84
C PHE A 297 23.60 20.69 -17.31
N LYS A 298 24.71 20.03 -17.60
CA LYS A 298 25.90 20.65 -18.18
C LYS A 298 26.63 19.63 -19.06
N VAL A 299 27.08 20.07 -20.24
CA VAL A 299 27.95 19.27 -21.11
C VAL A 299 29.40 19.47 -20.65
N LEU A 300 30.15 18.38 -20.44
CA LEU A 300 31.54 18.39 -20.02
C LEU A 300 32.47 18.38 -21.23
N GLU A 301 33.74 18.81 -21.06
CA GLU A 301 34.75 18.86 -22.10
C GLU A 301 35.05 17.49 -22.72
N ASN A 302 34.90 16.42 -21.94
CA ASN A 302 35.10 15.04 -22.43
C ASN A 302 33.92 14.48 -23.22
N GLY A 303 32.86 15.28 -23.42
CA GLY A 303 31.63 14.93 -24.11
C GLY A 303 30.62 14.09 -23.30
N ASN A 304 30.88 13.88 -22.00
CA ASN A 304 29.92 13.39 -21.04
C ASN A 304 29.00 14.52 -20.53
N TYR A 305 28.03 14.17 -19.71
CA TYR A 305 27.11 15.10 -19.11
C TYR A 305 27.27 15.13 -17.58
N GLU A 306 27.35 16.31 -16.99
CA GLU A 306 27.15 16.50 -15.56
C GLU A 306 25.65 16.73 -15.33
N ILE A 307 25.01 15.86 -14.54
CA ILE A 307 23.59 15.89 -14.26
C ILE A 307 23.43 15.92 -12.75
N GLY A 308 22.85 17.02 -12.22
CA GLY A 308 22.52 17.14 -10.81
C GLY A 308 21.08 16.78 -10.55
N VAL A 309 20.86 15.98 -9.52
CA VAL A 309 19.54 15.78 -8.87
C VAL A 309 19.60 16.52 -7.55
N HIS A 310 18.91 17.65 -7.48
CA HIS A 310 18.94 18.57 -6.37
C HIS A 310 17.65 18.47 -5.57
N ILE A 311 17.75 18.15 -4.29
CA ILE A 311 16.62 17.95 -3.41
C ILE A 311 16.60 19.03 -2.35
N ALA A 312 15.44 19.58 -2.03
CA ALA A 312 15.25 20.55 -0.96
C ALA A 312 15.92 20.08 0.34
N ASP A 313 16.83 20.87 0.91
CA ASP A 313 17.53 20.51 2.16
C ASP A 313 16.68 20.83 3.39
N VAL A 314 15.57 20.08 3.54
CA VAL A 314 14.66 20.17 4.69
C VAL A 314 15.43 19.96 6.00
N SER A 315 16.44 19.09 5.99
CA SER A 315 17.25 18.78 7.19
C SER A 315 18.08 19.96 7.68
N HIS A 316 18.26 20.98 6.84
CA HIS A 316 18.88 22.25 7.24
C HIS A 316 17.98 23.02 8.23
N TYR A 317 16.67 23.06 7.99
CA TYR A 317 15.71 23.81 8.78
C TYR A 317 15.08 22.97 9.90
N VAL A 318 14.72 21.72 9.62
CA VAL A 318 14.11 20.78 10.57
C VAL A 318 15.19 20.02 11.31
N LYS A 319 15.64 20.59 12.44
CA LYS A 319 16.68 19.97 13.28
C LYS A 319 16.10 18.90 14.17
N GLU A 320 16.82 17.78 14.33
CA GLU A 320 16.41 16.65 15.16
C GLU A 320 16.18 17.08 16.61
N GLY A 321 15.09 16.57 17.21
CA GLY A 321 14.71 16.84 18.59
C GLY A 321 14.07 18.23 18.83
N THR A 322 13.75 18.99 17.79
CA THR A 322 12.94 20.20 17.89
C THR A 322 11.45 19.88 17.84
N ILE A 323 10.62 20.78 18.35
CA ILE A 323 9.15 20.63 18.27
C ILE A 323 8.65 20.48 16.81
N LEU A 324 9.35 21.06 15.86
CA LEU A 324 9.06 20.93 14.44
C LEU A 324 9.41 19.53 13.90
N ASP A 325 10.50 18.96 14.39
CA ASP A 325 10.89 17.59 14.06
C ASP A 325 9.96 16.55 14.66
N GLU A 326 9.54 16.77 15.91
CA GLU A 326 8.56 15.92 16.59
C GLU A 326 7.23 15.89 15.82
N GLU A 327 6.74 17.06 15.37
CA GLU A 327 5.53 17.14 14.58
C GLU A 327 5.69 16.51 13.19
N ALA A 328 6.82 16.73 12.52
CA ALA A 328 7.12 16.09 11.24
C ALA A 328 7.19 14.57 11.38
N TYR A 329 7.78 14.04 12.45
CA TYR A 329 7.81 12.64 12.76
C TYR A 329 6.40 12.09 13.05
N ASN A 330 5.60 12.77 13.85
CA ASN A 330 4.23 12.36 14.18
C ASN A 330 3.37 12.23 12.92
N ARG A 331 3.49 13.16 11.98
CA ARG A 331 2.80 13.11 10.68
C ARG A 331 3.40 12.08 9.74
N ALA A 332 4.71 11.98 9.73
CA ALA A 332 5.58 11.13 8.91
C ALA A 332 5.41 11.29 7.39
N THR A 333 4.26 11.74 6.90
CA THR A 333 3.99 11.99 5.48
C THR A 333 2.93 13.07 5.30
N SER A 334 2.98 13.79 4.17
CA SER A 334 1.85 14.60 3.72
C SER A 334 0.71 13.70 3.26
N VAL A 335 -0.54 14.17 3.43
CA VAL A 335 -1.75 13.44 3.05
C VAL A 335 -2.44 14.17 1.91
N TYR A 336 -2.64 13.46 0.78
CA TYR A 336 -3.24 14.00 -0.43
C TYR A 336 -4.70 13.55 -0.52
N LEU A 337 -5.64 14.46 -0.24
CA LEU A 337 -7.06 14.22 -0.48
C LEU A 337 -7.44 14.77 -1.86
N VAL A 338 -8.65 14.49 -2.30
CA VAL A 338 -9.11 14.91 -3.64
C VAL A 338 -9.09 16.44 -3.82
N ASP A 339 -9.42 17.18 -2.78
CA ASP A 339 -9.59 18.65 -2.83
C ASP A 339 -8.48 19.43 -2.12
N ARG A 340 -7.61 18.76 -1.37
CA ARG A 340 -6.57 19.44 -0.56
C ARG A 340 -5.41 18.53 -0.23
N VAL A 341 -4.28 19.16 0.11
CA VAL A 341 -3.13 18.51 0.71
C VAL A 341 -3.04 18.92 2.18
N VAL A 342 -2.84 17.95 3.07
CA VAL A 342 -2.45 18.19 4.47
C VAL A 342 -0.95 17.98 4.56
N PRO A 343 -0.15 19.04 4.62
CA PRO A 343 1.30 18.90 4.49
C PRO A 343 1.94 18.35 5.78
N MET A 344 3.09 17.69 5.62
CA MET A 344 3.91 17.21 6.74
C MET A 344 4.55 18.37 7.50
N LEU A 345 4.94 19.42 6.80
CA LEU A 345 5.60 20.60 7.35
C LEU A 345 4.73 21.85 7.22
N PRO A 346 4.82 22.84 8.13
CA PRO A 346 4.13 24.11 7.99
C PRO A 346 4.40 24.79 6.64
N GLU A 347 3.41 25.50 6.11
CA GLU A 347 3.46 26.09 4.76
C GLU A 347 4.66 27.01 4.54
N ILE A 348 5.11 27.72 5.56
CA ILE A 348 6.29 28.59 5.48
C ILE A 348 7.56 27.81 5.10
N LEU A 349 7.61 26.52 5.43
CA LEU A 349 8.71 25.63 5.04
C LEU A 349 8.42 24.92 3.72
N CYS A 350 7.29 24.23 3.61
CA CYS A 350 7.02 23.39 2.44
C CYS A 350 6.79 24.18 1.16
N ASN A 351 6.15 25.37 1.23
CA ASN A 351 5.83 26.16 0.03
C ASN A 351 6.83 27.30 -0.24
N PHE A 352 7.68 27.65 0.74
CA PHE A 352 8.58 28.81 0.62
C PHE A 352 10.04 28.45 0.86
N ALA A 353 10.43 28.19 2.12
CA ALA A 353 11.85 28.05 2.46
C ALA A 353 12.53 26.87 1.77
N CYS A 354 11.87 25.70 1.77
CA CYS A 354 12.41 24.48 1.19
C CYS A 354 12.09 24.34 -0.30
N SER A 355 10.93 24.84 -0.75
CA SER A 355 10.49 24.71 -2.14
C SER A 355 11.47 25.32 -3.14
N LEU A 356 11.88 24.56 -4.15
CA LEU A 356 12.85 24.96 -5.19
C LEU A 356 12.19 25.87 -6.24
N ARG A 357 11.69 27.02 -5.76
CA ARG A 357 10.96 27.99 -6.59
C ARG A 357 11.88 28.63 -7.64
N PRO A 358 11.33 28.96 -8.82
CA PRO A 358 12.11 29.62 -9.87
C PRO A 358 12.60 31.01 -9.42
N ASP A 359 13.76 31.40 -9.94
CA ASP A 359 14.43 32.70 -9.70
C ASP A 359 14.80 32.97 -8.23
N GLU A 360 14.98 31.89 -7.44
CA GLU A 360 15.37 31.97 -6.03
C GLU A 360 16.56 31.03 -5.75
N ASP A 361 17.52 31.51 -4.94
CA ASP A 361 18.57 30.63 -4.39
C ASP A 361 17.98 29.74 -3.31
N LYS A 362 18.36 28.45 -3.30
CA LYS A 362 17.87 27.48 -2.31
C LYS A 362 18.98 26.57 -1.81
N TYR A 363 18.90 26.19 -0.54
CA TYR A 363 19.72 25.12 0.01
C TYR A 363 19.18 23.77 -0.48
N THR A 364 20.08 22.98 -1.02
CA THR A 364 19.75 21.66 -1.56
C THR A 364 20.71 20.60 -1.03
N PHE A 365 20.28 19.34 -1.06
CA PHE A 365 21.10 18.16 -0.91
C PHE A 365 21.11 17.43 -2.25
N SER A 366 22.27 17.19 -2.83
CA SER A 366 22.36 16.81 -4.22
C SER A 366 23.14 15.53 -4.45
N ALA A 367 22.72 14.78 -5.46
CA ALA A 367 23.49 13.74 -6.11
C ALA A 367 23.84 14.22 -7.53
N VAL A 368 25.12 14.43 -7.79
CA VAL A 368 25.63 14.94 -9.07
C VAL A 368 26.36 13.80 -9.79
N PHE A 369 25.92 13.48 -10.98
CA PHE A 369 26.38 12.36 -11.79
C PHE A 369 27.19 12.83 -12.99
N GLU A 370 28.35 12.25 -13.23
CA GLU A 370 28.91 12.24 -14.57
C GLU A 370 28.34 11.04 -15.32
N MET A 371 27.66 11.31 -16.44
CA MET A 371 27.01 10.29 -17.26
C MET A 371 27.49 10.36 -18.72
N ASN A 372 27.73 9.19 -19.31
CA ASN A 372 27.99 9.11 -20.73
C ASN A 372 26.72 9.04 -21.58
N LYS A 373 26.85 9.13 -22.92
CA LYS A 373 25.73 9.07 -23.87
C LYS A 373 24.92 7.75 -23.83
N LYS A 374 25.43 6.69 -23.16
CA LYS A 374 24.74 5.41 -22.98
C LYS A 374 23.95 5.34 -21.66
N ALA A 375 23.86 6.47 -20.94
CA ALA A 375 23.29 6.55 -19.61
C ALA A 375 23.99 5.65 -18.57
N GLU A 376 25.32 5.51 -18.69
CA GLU A 376 26.17 4.86 -17.70
C GLU A 376 26.75 5.93 -16.78
N VAL A 377 26.62 5.73 -15.48
CA VAL A 377 27.20 6.62 -14.46
C VAL A 377 28.69 6.33 -14.39
N VAL A 378 29.51 7.31 -14.73
CA VAL A 378 30.98 7.26 -14.72
C VAL A 378 31.51 7.64 -13.34
N ASP A 379 30.95 8.72 -12.77
CA ASP A 379 31.31 9.21 -11.44
C ASP A 379 30.08 9.78 -10.73
N ILE A 380 30.14 9.89 -9.39
CA ILE A 380 29.09 10.44 -8.54
C ILE A 380 29.69 11.27 -7.41
N TRP A 381 29.16 12.47 -7.22
CA TRP A 381 29.38 13.29 -6.05
C TRP A 381 28.06 13.45 -5.28
N ILE A 382 28.09 13.33 -3.95
CA ILE A 382 26.92 13.50 -3.08
C ILE A 382 27.26 14.48 -1.97
N GLY A 383 26.42 15.47 -1.73
CA GLY A 383 26.63 16.44 -0.67
C GLY A 383 25.65 17.61 -0.71
N ARG A 384 25.83 18.55 0.22
CA ARG A 384 25.03 19.76 0.29
C ARG A 384 25.47 20.77 -0.77
N THR A 385 24.49 21.39 -1.40
CA THR A 385 24.68 22.40 -2.46
C THR A 385 23.85 23.64 -2.18
N VAL A 386 24.12 24.68 -2.93
CA VAL A 386 23.21 25.81 -3.11
C VAL A 386 22.92 25.89 -4.62
N THR A 387 21.65 26.02 -4.98
CA THR A 387 21.19 26.01 -6.36
C THR A 387 20.28 27.21 -6.64
N HIS A 388 20.19 27.58 -7.92
CA HIS A 388 19.28 28.59 -8.44
C HIS A 388 18.45 27.97 -9.56
N SER A 389 17.13 27.85 -9.39
CA SER A 389 16.26 27.30 -10.43
C SER A 389 15.92 28.39 -11.44
N SER A 390 16.40 28.25 -12.68
CA SER A 390 16.17 29.23 -13.75
C SER A 390 14.81 29.05 -14.45
N PHE A 391 14.20 27.86 -14.34
CA PHE A 391 12.92 27.53 -14.98
C PHE A 391 12.09 26.60 -14.13
N ARG A 392 10.79 26.87 -14.09
CA ARG A 392 9.77 25.92 -13.64
C ARG A 392 8.93 25.47 -14.83
N PHE A 393 8.76 24.17 -14.99
CA PHE A 393 7.83 23.56 -15.96
C PHE A 393 6.70 22.83 -15.26
N ALA A 394 5.51 22.93 -15.83
CA ALA A 394 4.49 21.89 -15.63
C ALA A 394 4.82 20.65 -16.47
N TYR A 395 4.35 19.47 -16.06
CA TYR A 395 4.54 18.25 -16.85
C TYR A 395 4.05 18.40 -18.29
N GLU A 396 2.95 19.10 -18.49
CA GLU A 396 2.35 19.37 -19.81
C GLU A 396 3.27 20.25 -20.67
N GLU A 397 3.91 21.27 -20.07
CA GLU A 397 4.87 22.14 -20.75
C GLU A 397 6.12 21.36 -21.17
N ALA A 398 6.71 20.59 -20.23
CA ALA A 398 7.89 19.77 -20.52
C ALA A 398 7.57 18.69 -21.57
N GLN A 399 6.37 18.12 -21.55
CA GLN A 399 5.90 17.16 -22.55
C GLN A 399 5.80 17.79 -23.93
N SER A 400 5.30 19.03 -24.02
CA SER A 400 5.24 19.78 -25.28
C SER A 400 6.63 20.02 -25.86
N VAL A 401 7.63 20.34 -25.01
CA VAL A 401 9.05 20.45 -25.44
C VAL A 401 9.56 19.11 -25.97
N ILE A 402 9.31 18.01 -25.26
CA ILE A 402 9.78 16.66 -25.66
C ILE A 402 9.20 16.25 -27.02
N GLU A 403 7.93 16.54 -27.28
CA GLU A 403 7.21 16.11 -28.49
C GLU A 403 7.48 16.98 -29.71
N GLN A 404 7.72 18.29 -29.53
CA GLN A 404 7.66 19.25 -30.62
C GLN A 404 8.94 20.05 -30.84
N ALA A 405 9.83 20.17 -29.82
CA ALA A 405 11.04 20.96 -29.95
C ALA A 405 12.14 20.19 -30.70
N LYS A 406 13.12 20.92 -31.23
CA LYS A 406 14.28 20.38 -31.90
C LYS A 406 15.57 20.80 -31.20
N VAL A 407 16.54 19.89 -31.17
CA VAL A 407 17.84 20.16 -30.60
C VAL A 407 18.53 21.32 -31.34
N GLY A 408 19.05 22.29 -30.59
CA GLY A 408 19.71 23.48 -31.11
C GLY A 408 18.79 24.64 -31.49
N GLU A 409 17.49 24.48 -31.34
CA GLU A 409 16.49 25.54 -31.56
C GLU A 409 15.74 25.87 -30.24
N GLY A 410 15.38 27.13 -30.06
CA GLY A 410 14.44 27.52 -28.98
C GLY A 410 13.03 27.01 -29.30
N TYR A 411 12.19 26.91 -28.27
CA TYR A 411 10.80 26.48 -28.42
C TYR A 411 9.85 27.49 -27.75
N THR A 412 8.70 27.69 -28.32
CA THR A 412 7.62 28.51 -27.70
C THR A 412 6.51 27.59 -27.24
N ILE A 413 6.30 27.50 -25.94
CA ILE A 413 5.19 26.78 -25.33
C ILE A 413 3.90 27.52 -25.68
N PRO A 414 2.88 26.85 -26.27
CA PRO A 414 1.60 27.49 -26.57
C PRO A 414 0.86 27.93 -25.32
N ALA A 415 0.06 29.00 -25.43
CA ALA A 415 -0.68 29.59 -24.31
C ALA A 415 -1.58 28.59 -23.56
N GLU A 416 -2.25 27.68 -24.30
CA GLU A 416 -3.13 26.64 -23.76
C GLU A 416 -2.40 25.59 -22.90
N THR A 417 -1.11 25.39 -23.14
CA THR A 417 -0.28 24.43 -22.40
C THR A 417 0.47 25.13 -21.26
N SER A 418 0.76 26.43 -21.41
CA SER A 418 1.57 27.20 -20.49
C SER A 418 0.90 27.37 -19.11
N ILE A 419 1.72 27.31 -18.04
CA ILE A 419 1.29 27.63 -16.67
C ILE A 419 0.88 29.08 -16.48
N THR A 420 1.27 29.97 -17.39
CA THR A 420 0.99 31.41 -17.33
C THR A 420 -0.23 31.81 -18.19
N ASP A 421 -0.85 30.87 -18.87
CA ASP A 421 -1.93 31.07 -19.85
C ASP A 421 -1.53 32.06 -20.98
N LYS A 422 -0.20 32.16 -21.24
CA LYS A 422 0.41 32.98 -22.30
C LYS A 422 1.53 32.17 -22.94
N GLU A 423 1.84 32.49 -24.20
CA GLU A 423 3.02 31.93 -24.85
C GLU A 423 4.28 32.18 -24.03
N ARG A 424 5.14 31.15 -23.92
CA ARG A 424 6.35 31.19 -23.12
C ARG A 424 7.54 30.65 -23.91
N ALA A 425 8.54 31.52 -24.13
CA ALA A 425 9.75 31.14 -24.82
C ALA A 425 10.67 30.27 -23.93
N VAL A 426 11.20 29.20 -24.48
CA VAL A 426 12.19 28.32 -23.87
C VAL A 426 13.50 28.44 -24.67
N PRO A 427 14.61 28.85 -24.07
CA PRO A 427 15.92 28.95 -24.74
C PRO A 427 16.41 27.62 -25.28
N ALA A 428 17.23 27.66 -26.34
CA ALA A 428 17.76 26.47 -26.99
C ALA A 428 18.56 25.56 -26.03
N GLU A 429 19.29 26.14 -25.09
CA GLU A 429 20.05 25.39 -24.08
C GLU A 429 19.16 24.58 -23.13
N VAL A 430 18.01 25.13 -22.75
CA VAL A 430 17.02 24.44 -21.90
C VAL A 430 16.32 23.33 -22.68
N VAL A 431 15.98 23.60 -23.96
CA VAL A 431 15.43 22.58 -24.87
C VAL A 431 16.41 21.41 -25.02
N GLU A 432 17.70 21.71 -25.26
CA GLU A 432 18.74 20.68 -25.38
C GLU A 432 18.88 19.85 -24.10
N ALA A 433 18.82 20.51 -22.93
CA ALA A 433 18.87 19.82 -21.64
C ALA A 433 17.69 18.84 -21.48
N ILE A 434 16.44 19.30 -21.71
CA ILE A 434 15.25 18.46 -21.58
C ILE A 434 15.30 17.26 -22.55
N LEU A 435 15.61 17.48 -23.82
CA LEU A 435 15.66 16.41 -24.82
C LEU A 435 16.77 15.40 -24.53
N THR A 436 17.93 15.87 -24.07
CA THR A 436 19.04 14.99 -23.69
C THR A 436 18.68 14.18 -22.45
N LEU A 437 18.14 14.80 -21.40
CA LEU A 437 17.71 14.12 -20.20
C LEU A 437 16.60 13.09 -20.49
N ASN A 438 15.63 13.41 -21.36
CA ASN A 438 14.63 12.46 -21.79
C ASN A 438 15.26 11.22 -22.46
N THR A 439 16.18 11.43 -23.39
CA THR A 439 16.91 10.33 -24.06
C THR A 439 17.68 9.45 -23.07
N LEU A 440 18.29 10.04 -22.04
CA LEU A 440 18.98 9.29 -20.99
C LEU A 440 18.00 8.54 -20.09
N ALA A 441 16.89 9.16 -19.72
CA ALA A 441 15.83 8.53 -18.92
C ALA A 441 15.22 7.30 -19.62
N GLU A 442 14.98 7.38 -20.94
CA GLU A 442 14.52 6.23 -21.74
C GLU A 442 15.50 5.05 -21.67
N LYS A 443 16.82 5.34 -21.74
CA LYS A 443 17.86 4.30 -21.62
C LYS A 443 17.92 3.71 -20.21
N LEU A 444 17.79 4.54 -19.16
CA LEU A 444 17.75 4.09 -17.78
C LEU A 444 16.54 3.17 -17.56
N ARG A 445 15.35 3.59 -18.00
CA ARG A 445 14.11 2.80 -17.94
C ARG A 445 14.26 1.48 -18.69
N GLY A 446 14.76 1.52 -19.93
CA GLY A 446 15.00 0.32 -20.72
C GLY A 446 15.97 -0.66 -20.06
N LYS A 447 17.00 -0.16 -19.35
CA LYS A 447 17.91 -0.99 -18.57
C LYS A 447 17.20 -1.61 -17.36
N ARG A 448 16.42 -0.82 -16.62
CA ARG A 448 15.65 -1.27 -15.44
C ARG A 448 14.64 -2.35 -15.81
N MET A 449 13.90 -2.17 -16.90
CA MET A 449 12.95 -3.16 -17.39
C MET A 449 13.62 -4.49 -17.76
N ARG A 450 14.78 -4.45 -18.43
CA ARG A 450 15.57 -5.65 -18.75
C ARG A 450 16.12 -6.36 -17.50
N LEU A 451 16.28 -5.66 -16.38
CA LEU A 451 16.68 -6.25 -15.09
C LEU A 451 15.49 -6.83 -14.31
N GLY A 452 14.29 -6.76 -14.86
CA GLY A 452 13.11 -7.36 -14.28
C GLY A 452 12.27 -6.40 -13.41
N ALA A 453 12.35 -5.08 -13.64
CA ALA A 453 11.39 -4.16 -13.00
C ALA A 453 9.97 -4.44 -13.50
N ILE A 454 8.98 -4.31 -12.62
CA ILE A 454 7.56 -4.48 -12.95
C ILE A 454 6.92 -3.10 -13.03
N THR A 455 6.20 -2.84 -14.10
CA THR A 455 5.46 -1.58 -14.27
C THR A 455 3.97 -1.89 -14.45
N PHE A 456 3.15 -1.19 -13.69
CA PHE A 456 1.71 -1.18 -13.87
C PHE A 456 1.31 0.19 -14.42
N ASP A 457 0.65 0.21 -15.56
CA ASP A 457 0.09 1.45 -16.10
C ASP A 457 -1.10 1.87 -15.23
N LYS A 458 -0.88 2.84 -14.33
CA LYS A 458 -1.94 3.40 -13.49
C LYS A 458 -2.51 4.64 -14.15
N VAL A 459 -3.83 4.64 -14.31
CA VAL A 459 -4.60 5.82 -14.66
C VAL A 459 -5.12 6.43 -13.36
N GLU A 460 -4.71 7.65 -13.04
CA GLU A 460 -5.22 8.38 -11.89
C GLU A 460 -6.57 9.02 -12.21
N VAL A 461 -7.56 8.74 -11.37
CA VAL A 461 -8.87 9.39 -11.44
C VAL A 461 -8.81 10.72 -10.71
N LYS A 462 -9.11 11.81 -11.41
CA LYS A 462 -9.19 13.16 -10.86
C LYS A 462 -10.59 13.72 -11.09
N PHE A 463 -10.97 14.69 -10.25
CA PHE A 463 -12.27 15.34 -10.31
C PHE A 463 -12.12 16.80 -10.62
N ASP A 464 -12.96 17.31 -11.51
CA ASP A 464 -13.22 18.74 -11.63
C ASP A 464 -14.15 19.14 -10.50
N LEU A 465 -13.77 20.17 -9.74
CA LEU A 465 -14.52 20.63 -8.56
C LEU A 465 -15.08 22.04 -8.83
N ASP A 466 -16.31 22.28 -8.37
CA ASP A 466 -16.86 23.64 -8.31
C ASP A 466 -16.27 24.44 -7.13
N GLU A 467 -16.68 25.71 -6.99
CA GLU A 467 -16.25 26.61 -5.91
C GLU A 467 -16.59 26.08 -4.50
N ASN A 468 -17.56 25.19 -4.37
CA ASN A 468 -17.99 24.55 -3.14
C ASN A 468 -17.33 23.18 -2.92
N GLY A 469 -16.42 22.75 -3.80
CA GLY A 469 -15.76 21.45 -3.75
C GLY A 469 -16.64 20.27 -4.17
N ASN A 470 -17.74 20.51 -4.92
CA ASN A 470 -18.55 19.43 -5.47
C ASN A 470 -17.97 18.94 -6.80
N PRO A 471 -17.94 17.62 -7.03
CA PRO A 471 -17.43 17.08 -8.28
C PRO A 471 -18.40 17.38 -9.44
N THR A 472 -17.88 18.05 -10.47
CA THR A 472 -18.63 18.43 -11.70
C THR A 472 -18.24 17.57 -12.89
N GLY A 473 -17.04 17.01 -12.88
CA GLY A 473 -16.51 16.15 -13.92
C GLY A 473 -15.50 15.15 -13.39
N VAL A 474 -15.19 14.16 -14.22
CA VAL A 474 -14.13 13.18 -13.95
C VAL A 474 -13.18 13.17 -15.14
N TYR A 475 -11.90 13.27 -14.90
CA TYR A 475 -10.87 13.15 -15.93
C TYR A 475 -9.77 12.22 -15.51
N PHE A 476 -8.98 11.76 -16.48
CA PHE A 476 -7.91 10.81 -16.26
C PHE A 476 -6.57 11.47 -16.51
N LYS A 477 -5.66 11.27 -15.56
CA LYS A 477 -4.28 11.71 -15.70
C LYS A 477 -3.40 10.50 -16.03
N GLU A 478 -2.78 10.56 -17.21
CA GLU A 478 -1.84 9.54 -17.67
C GLU A 478 -0.40 9.99 -17.44
N SER A 479 0.47 9.04 -17.10
CA SER A 479 1.92 9.28 -17.00
C SER A 479 2.54 9.32 -18.39
N LYS A 480 3.06 10.49 -18.78
CA LYS A 480 3.74 10.71 -20.07
C LYS A 480 5.25 10.71 -19.93
N GLU A 481 5.98 10.96 -21.01
CA GLU A 481 7.45 10.89 -21.00
C GLU A 481 8.09 11.94 -20.06
N ALA A 482 7.51 13.14 -19.91
CA ALA A 482 7.98 14.13 -18.95
C ALA A 482 7.90 13.63 -17.49
N ASN A 483 6.86 12.87 -17.14
CA ASN A 483 6.74 12.23 -15.82
C ASN A 483 7.82 11.15 -15.64
N LYS A 484 8.02 10.32 -16.66
CA LYS A 484 9.01 9.24 -16.66
C LYS A 484 10.44 9.75 -16.62
N LEU A 485 10.71 10.92 -17.23
CA LEU A 485 12.00 11.59 -17.16
C LEU A 485 12.35 11.88 -15.69
N ILE A 486 11.48 12.57 -14.96
CA ILE A 486 11.70 12.90 -13.56
C ILE A 486 11.80 11.62 -12.72
N GLU A 487 10.89 10.67 -12.91
CA GLU A 487 10.89 9.38 -12.21
C GLU A 487 12.25 8.67 -12.30
N GLU A 488 12.81 8.52 -13.49
CA GLU A 488 14.08 7.78 -13.69
C GLU A 488 15.27 8.45 -13.03
N PHE A 489 15.35 9.79 -13.02
CA PHE A 489 16.43 10.50 -12.31
C PHE A 489 16.24 10.45 -10.80
N MET A 490 15.00 10.52 -10.29
CA MET A 490 14.71 10.31 -8.88
C MET A 490 15.04 8.89 -8.43
N LEU A 491 14.66 7.88 -9.21
CA LEU A 491 15.04 6.49 -8.97
C LEU A 491 16.56 6.29 -8.98
N LEU A 492 17.27 6.93 -9.90
CA LEU A 492 18.74 6.88 -9.97
C LEU A 492 19.38 7.46 -8.70
N ALA A 493 18.94 8.65 -8.26
CA ALA A 493 19.45 9.30 -7.04
C ALA A 493 19.17 8.44 -5.80
N ASN A 494 17.92 8.00 -5.61
CA ASN A 494 17.51 7.15 -4.50
C ASN A 494 18.37 5.87 -4.42
N ARG A 495 18.53 5.19 -5.53
CA ARG A 495 19.35 3.98 -5.64
C ARG A 495 20.82 4.25 -5.31
N LYS A 496 21.41 5.30 -5.88
CA LYS A 496 22.84 5.62 -5.72
C LYS A 496 23.18 6.08 -4.32
N VAL A 497 22.31 6.83 -3.67
CA VAL A 497 22.44 7.20 -2.25
C VAL A 497 22.40 5.95 -1.37
N ALA A 498 21.45 5.02 -1.61
CA ALA A 498 21.39 3.77 -0.88
C ALA A 498 22.64 2.91 -1.07
N GLU A 499 23.12 2.74 -2.31
CA GLU A 499 24.36 2.01 -2.64
C GLU A 499 25.59 2.65 -1.94
N TYR A 500 25.66 3.98 -1.88
CA TYR A 500 26.77 4.72 -1.29
C TYR A 500 26.90 4.42 0.21
N VAL A 501 25.81 4.53 0.97
CA VAL A 501 25.83 4.27 2.42
C VAL A 501 25.93 2.77 2.73
N ALA A 502 25.31 1.90 1.95
CA ALA A 502 25.43 0.45 2.11
C ALA A 502 26.89 -0.04 2.07
N LYS A 503 27.72 0.53 1.18
CA LYS A 503 29.17 0.25 1.11
C LYS A 503 29.91 0.62 2.39
N MET A 504 29.43 1.60 3.15
CA MET A 504 30.00 2.01 4.44
C MET A 504 29.60 1.07 5.58
N LYS A 505 28.61 0.17 5.39
CA LYS A 505 28.09 -0.77 6.39
C LYS A 505 27.61 -0.06 7.67
N LYS A 506 26.97 1.09 7.53
CA LYS A 506 26.37 1.89 8.61
C LYS A 506 24.85 1.76 8.60
N THR A 507 24.22 2.02 9.74
CA THR A 507 22.76 2.06 9.86
C THR A 507 22.17 3.04 8.84
N PHE A 508 21.18 2.61 8.08
CA PHE A 508 20.52 3.45 7.10
C PHE A 508 19.05 3.10 6.97
N VAL A 509 18.25 4.00 6.39
CA VAL A 509 16.82 3.77 6.12
C VAL A 509 16.68 3.33 4.67
N TYR A 510 16.18 2.12 4.48
CA TYR A 510 15.86 1.56 3.15
C TYR A 510 14.35 1.53 2.95
N CYS A 511 13.93 1.73 1.71
CA CYS A 511 12.59 1.40 1.24
C CYS A 511 12.68 0.03 0.55
N VAL A 512 12.15 -0.99 1.18
CA VAL A 512 12.28 -2.37 0.70
C VAL A 512 10.94 -2.90 0.18
N HIS A 513 11.04 -3.81 -0.80
CA HIS A 513 9.88 -4.49 -1.36
C HIS A 513 10.23 -5.97 -1.52
N ASP A 514 9.59 -6.81 -0.74
CA ASP A 514 9.84 -8.25 -0.72
C ASP A 514 9.33 -8.94 -1.99
N GLU A 515 9.74 -10.20 -2.16
CA GLU A 515 9.23 -11.05 -3.24
C GLU A 515 7.72 -11.26 -3.11
N PRO A 516 7.00 -11.49 -4.21
CA PRO A 516 5.59 -11.82 -4.17
C PRO A 516 5.31 -13.08 -3.36
N ASP A 517 4.16 -13.11 -2.72
CA ASP A 517 3.69 -14.28 -1.97
C ASP A 517 3.53 -15.50 -2.89
N ALA A 518 4.22 -16.60 -2.56
CA ALA A 518 4.29 -17.78 -3.40
C ALA A 518 2.91 -18.48 -3.58
N ASP A 519 2.06 -18.47 -2.54
CA ASP A 519 0.74 -19.08 -2.59
C ASP A 519 -0.21 -18.24 -3.46
N LYS A 520 -0.12 -16.92 -3.35
CA LYS A 520 -0.88 -15.99 -4.21
C LYS A 520 -0.44 -16.06 -5.66
N LEU A 521 0.88 -16.16 -5.93
CA LEU A 521 1.37 -16.39 -7.30
C LEU A 521 0.87 -17.72 -7.89
N GLN A 522 0.81 -18.77 -7.08
CA GLN A 522 0.28 -20.06 -7.54
C GLN A 522 -1.23 -19.97 -7.83
N GLN A 523 -1.98 -19.24 -7.01
CA GLN A 523 -3.40 -18.95 -7.27
C GLN A 523 -3.57 -18.14 -8.55
N PHE A 524 -2.79 -17.07 -8.70
CA PHE A 524 -2.76 -16.24 -9.90
C PHE A 524 -2.48 -17.09 -11.16
N ASN A 525 -1.44 -17.92 -11.13
CA ASN A 525 -1.11 -18.82 -12.22
C ASN A 525 -2.25 -19.80 -12.54
N THR A 526 -2.97 -20.29 -11.52
CA THR A 526 -4.11 -21.19 -11.71
C THR A 526 -5.26 -20.50 -12.45
N VAL A 527 -5.52 -19.23 -12.15
CA VAL A 527 -6.57 -18.44 -12.81
C VAL A 527 -6.21 -18.16 -14.27
N ILE A 528 -5.02 -17.65 -14.55
CA ILE A 528 -4.62 -17.26 -15.91
C ILE A 528 -4.43 -18.46 -16.86
N ASN A 529 -4.12 -19.64 -16.33
CA ASN A 529 -4.04 -20.87 -17.13
C ASN A 529 -5.35 -21.18 -17.87
N ARG A 530 -6.49 -20.69 -17.41
CA ARG A 530 -7.80 -20.85 -18.07
C ARG A 530 -7.93 -20.05 -19.34
N PHE A 531 -7.19 -18.93 -19.40
CA PHE A 531 -7.11 -18.05 -20.56
C PHE A 531 -5.97 -18.44 -21.51
N GLY A 532 -5.25 -19.54 -21.20
CA GLY A 532 -4.14 -20.04 -22.00
C GLY A 532 -2.77 -19.44 -21.63
N TYR A 533 -2.71 -18.60 -20.60
CA TYR A 533 -1.47 -18.00 -20.10
C TYR A 533 -0.83 -18.84 -18.99
N SER A 534 0.47 -18.65 -18.75
CA SER A 534 1.18 -19.34 -17.67
C SER A 534 2.37 -18.53 -17.18
N LEU A 535 2.64 -18.58 -15.86
CA LEU A 535 3.85 -18.02 -15.26
C LEU A 535 4.93 -19.08 -15.10
N ASP A 536 6.19 -18.70 -15.33
CA ASP A 536 7.35 -19.51 -15.01
C ASP A 536 7.89 -19.16 -13.62
N LEU A 537 7.45 -19.92 -12.62
CA LEU A 537 7.75 -19.71 -11.19
C LEU A 537 9.03 -20.42 -10.72
N LYS A 538 10.02 -20.67 -11.61
CA LYS A 538 11.24 -21.41 -11.24
C LYS A 538 12.22 -20.59 -10.40
N ASN A 539 12.36 -19.32 -10.70
CA ASN A 539 13.25 -18.39 -9.99
C ASN A 539 12.76 -16.95 -10.15
N ARG A 540 13.34 -16.02 -9.40
CA ARG A 540 12.98 -14.60 -9.40
C ARG A 540 12.91 -14.00 -10.81
N GLN A 541 13.97 -14.18 -11.63
CA GLN A 541 14.05 -13.57 -12.96
C GLN A 541 12.95 -14.10 -13.89
N THR A 542 12.81 -15.44 -14.00
CA THR A 542 11.81 -16.04 -14.88
C THR A 542 10.39 -15.70 -14.44
N THR A 543 10.15 -15.59 -13.13
CA THR A 543 8.85 -15.16 -12.58
C THR A 543 8.54 -13.72 -13.00
N THR A 544 9.48 -12.80 -12.83
CA THR A 544 9.28 -11.39 -13.19
C THR A 544 9.12 -11.21 -14.70
N ASP A 545 9.97 -11.87 -15.51
CA ASP A 545 9.88 -11.80 -16.96
C ASP A 545 8.53 -12.34 -17.47
N SER A 546 8.05 -13.45 -16.89
CA SER A 546 6.76 -14.01 -17.27
C SER A 546 5.58 -13.12 -16.85
N ILE A 547 5.66 -12.43 -15.69
CA ILE A 547 4.66 -11.44 -15.28
C ILE A 547 4.65 -10.26 -16.27
N ASN A 548 5.81 -9.67 -16.56
CA ASN A 548 5.92 -8.54 -17.49
C ASN A 548 5.40 -8.89 -18.89
N ASN A 549 5.79 -10.05 -19.42
CA ASN A 549 5.31 -10.52 -20.72
C ASN A 549 3.79 -10.70 -20.72
N LEU A 550 3.22 -11.25 -19.64
CA LEU A 550 1.79 -11.42 -19.49
C LEU A 550 1.06 -10.07 -19.46
N LEU A 551 1.56 -9.09 -18.67
CA LEU A 551 0.97 -7.75 -18.59
C LEU A 551 0.96 -7.06 -19.97
N GLU A 552 2.03 -7.18 -20.75
CA GLU A 552 2.06 -6.66 -22.12
C GLU A 552 1.12 -7.43 -23.07
N GLU A 553 1.06 -8.76 -22.94
CA GLU A 553 0.23 -9.58 -23.82
C GLU A 553 -1.27 -9.34 -23.64
N VAL A 554 -1.71 -9.01 -22.41
CA VAL A 554 -3.13 -8.78 -22.11
C VAL A 554 -3.60 -7.35 -22.40
N LYS A 555 -2.73 -6.43 -22.76
CA LYS A 555 -3.10 -5.03 -23.05
C LYS A 555 -4.20 -4.96 -24.10
N GLY A 556 -5.28 -4.25 -23.75
CA GLY A 556 -6.47 -4.10 -24.59
C GLY A 556 -7.34 -5.34 -24.72
N LYS A 557 -7.03 -6.44 -24.05
CA LYS A 557 -7.87 -7.64 -24.01
C LYS A 557 -8.84 -7.58 -22.82
N LYS A 558 -9.91 -8.39 -22.89
CA LYS A 558 -10.96 -8.44 -21.85
C LYS A 558 -10.41 -8.82 -20.46
N GLU A 559 -9.42 -9.72 -20.42
CA GLU A 559 -8.79 -10.21 -19.21
C GLU A 559 -7.75 -9.26 -18.59
N GLN A 560 -7.43 -8.12 -19.20
CA GLN A 560 -6.41 -7.19 -18.71
C GLN A 560 -6.65 -6.80 -17.26
N ASN A 561 -7.86 -6.31 -16.93
CA ASN A 561 -8.19 -5.85 -15.57
C ASN A 561 -8.07 -6.98 -14.53
N LEU A 562 -8.46 -8.20 -14.89
CA LEU A 562 -8.29 -9.39 -14.05
C LEU A 562 -6.81 -9.67 -13.77
N VAL A 563 -6.00 -9.68 -14.83
CA VAL A 563 -4.56 -9.99 -14.75
C VAL A 563 -3.83 -8.92 -13.93
N ASP A 564 -4.08 -7.63 -14.21
CA ASP A 564 -3.50 -6.50 -13.47
C ASP A 564 -3.85 -6.57 -11.97
N THR A 565 -5.13 -6.84 -11.67
CA THR A 565 -5.61 -6.95 -10.28
C THR A 565 -4.94 -8.11 -9.53
N LEU A 566 -4.87 -9.30 -10.14
CA LEU A 566 -4.27 -10.47 -9.50
C LEU A 566 -2.75 -10.33 -9.37
N ALA A 567 -2.09 -9.75 -10.36
CA ALA A 567 -0.66 -9.44 -10.31
C ALA A 567 -0.35 -8.49 -9.13
N ILE A 568 -1.08 -7.37 -9.01
CA ILE A 568 -0.91 -6.41 -7.90
C ILE A 568 -1.19 -7.07 -6.54
N ARG A 569 -2.25 -7.88 -6.42
CA ARG A 569 -2.61 -8.58 -5.17
C ARG A 569 -1.58 -9.64 -4.74
N SER A 570 -0.80 -10.16 -5.67
CA SER A 570 0.28 -11.09 -5.37
C SER A 570 1.55 -10.43 -4.84
N MET A 571 1.73 -9.12 -5.10
CA MET A 571 2.89 -8.35 -4.64
C MET A 571 2.85 -8.07 -3.14
N ALA A 572 4.02 -8.04 -2.53
CA ALA A 572 4.21 -7.50 -1.18
C ALA A 572 3.95 -5.98 -1.17
N LYS A 573 3.84 -5.37 0.01
CA LYS A 573 3.86 -3.91 0.14
C LYS A 573 5.29 -3.45 0.41
N ALA A 574 5.68 -2.31 -0.18
CA ALA A 574 6.91 -1.66 0.18
C ALA A 574 6.83 -1.14 1.63
N THR A 575 7.94 -1.19 2.35
CA THR A 575 8.04 -0.73 3.74
C THR A 575 9.41 -0.12 4.00
N TYR A 576 9.48 0.78 5.00
CA TYR A 576 10.75 1.29 5.47
C TYR A 576 11.33 0.38 6.56
N THR A 577 12.64 0.16 6.50
CA THR A 577 13.39 -0.62 7.50
C THR A 577 14.88 -0.31 7.43
N THR A 578 15.60 -0.60 8.48
CA THR A 578 17.07 -0.54 8.51
C THR A 578 17.73 -1.76 7.87
N LYS A 579 16.95 -2.80 7.58
CA LYS A 579 17.42 -4.06 6.98
C LYS A 579 17.20 -4.09 5.49
N ASN A 580 18.27 -3.98 4.70
CA ASN A 580 18.14 -4.05 3.25
C ASN A 580 17.85 -5.48 2.78
N ILE A 581 16.73 -5.66 2.09
CA ILE A 581 16.38 -6.89 1.35
C ILE A 581 16.21 -6.62 -0.16
N GLY A 582 16.53 -5.41 -0.61
CA GLY A 582 16.29 -4.94 -1.97
C GLY A 582 14.85 -4.52 -2.23
N HIS A 583 14.59 -4.11 -3.46
CA HIS A 583 13.25 -3.68 -3.91
C HIS A 583 12.83 -4.49 -5.14
N TYR A 584 12.01 -5.53 -4.92
CA TYR A 584 11.60 -6.48 -5.97
C TYR A 584 10.98 -5.78 -7.18
N GLY A 585 9.96 -4.96 -6.97
CA GLY A 585 9.22 -4.30 -8.06
C GLY A 585 10.09 -3.36 -8.93
N LEU A 586 11.15 -2.77 -8.38
CA LEU A 586 12.09 -1.90 -9.11
C LEU A 586 13.32 -2.63 -9.65
N ALA A 587 13.51 -3.90 -9.30
CA ALA A 587 14.70 -4.68 -9.60
C ALA A 587 16.00 -4.03 -9.08
N PHE A 588 15.97 -3.46 -7.88
CA PHE A 588 17.13 -2.82 -7.24
C PHE A 588 17.59 -3.63 -6.02
N ASP A 589 18.91 -3.82 -5.90
CA ASP A 589 19.52 -4.45 -4.72
C ASP A 589 19.55 -3.51 -3.51
N TYR A 590 19.60 -2.18 -3.76
CA TYR A 590 19.60 -1.13 -2.75
C TYR A 590 18.65 -0.03 -3.19
N TYR A 591 17.78 0.39 -2.30
CA TYR A 591 16.85 1.49 -2.56
C TYR A 591 16.49 2.21 -1.28
N THR A 592 16.42 3.51 -1.35
CA THR A 592 15.94 4.41 -0.28
C THR A 592 15.05 5.48 -0.88
N HIS A 593 14.37 6.22 -0.05
CA HIS A 593 13.75 7.47 -0.43
C HIS A 593 14.62 8.64 0.06
N PHE A 594 15.08 9.45 -0.88
CA PHE A 594 15.95 10.62 -0.67
C PHE A 594 15.34 11.88 -1.29
N THR A 595 14.44 11.72 -2.26
CA THR A 595 14.05 12.76 -3.22
C THR A 595 12.81 13.57 -2.86
N SER A 596 12.18 13.35 -1.67
CA SER A 596 10.97 14.10 -1.30
C SER A 596 10.88 14.40 0.20
N PRO A 597 11.83 15.12 0.80
CA PRO A 597 11.87 15.38 2.24
C PRO A 597 10.83 16.41 2.73
N ILE A 598 10.24 17.22 1.83
CA ILE A 598 9.15 18.13 2.20
C ILE A 598 7.91 17.37 2.64
N ARG A 599 7.67 16.20 2.01
CA ARG A 599 6.45 15.43 2.20
C ARG A 599 6.64 14.02 2.77
N ARG A 600 7.88 13.56 3.04
CA ARG A 600 8.17 12.25 3.64
C ARG A 600 9.27 12.35 4.69
N TYR A 601 8.96 11.96 5.91
CA TYR A 601 9.93 11.95 7.02
C TYR A 601 11.10 10.95 6.83
N PRO A 602 10.91 9.76 6.20
CA PRO A 602 12.04 8.88 5.87
C PRO A 602 13.13 9.57 5.06
N ASP A 603 12.78 10.44 4.12
CA ASP A 603 13.75 11.23 3.34
C ASP A 603 14.54 12.20 4.22
N VAL A 604 13.88 12.83 5.21
CA VAL A 604 14.56 13.69 6.20
C VAL A 604 15.55 12.87 7.03
N MET A 605 15.18 11.66 7.47
CA MET A 605 16.11 10.75 8.17
C MET A 605 17.29 10.38 7.30
N VAL A 606 17.05 10.07 6.02
CA VAL A 606 18.07 9.75 5.03
C VAL A 606 19.04 10.91 4.84
N HIS A 607 18.56 12.15 4.68
CA HIS A 607 19.39 13.33 4.56
C HIS A 607 20.29 13.53 5.78
N ARG A 608 19.75 13.37 7.00
CA ARG A 608 20.50 13.49 8.26
C ARG A 608 21.58 12.42 8.39
N LEU A 609 21.22 11.15 8.19
CA LEU A 609 22.17 10.04 8.25
C LEU A 609 23.28 10.19 7.19
N LEU A 610 22.90 10.56 5.98
CA LEU A 610 23.86 10.77 4.89
C LEU A 610 24.85 11.88 5.23
N GLN A 611 24.40 13.02 5.75
CA GLN A 611 25.30 14.11 6.16
C GLN A 611 26.22 13.68 7.29
N LEU A 612 25.71 13.02 8.32
CA LEU A 612 26.54 12.49 9.42
C LEU A 612 27.64 11.58 8.89
N TYR A 613 27.34 10.74 7.90
CA TYR A 613 28.32 9.80 7.34
C TYR A 613 29.31 10.42 6.37
N LEU A 614 28.92 11.48 5.67
CA LEU A 614 29.82 12.32 4.91
C LEU A 614 30.81 13.05 5.83
N ASP A 615 30.37 13.43 7.02
CA ASP A 615 31.19 14.04 8.09
C ASP A 615 31.95 12.97 8.92
N ASN A 616 32.00 11.71 8.46
CA ASN A 616 32.68 10.59 9.09
C ASN A 616 32.16 10.21 10.50
N ALA A 617 30.92 10.56 10.86
CA ALA A 617 30.32 10.12 12.12
C ALA A 617 30.21 8.58 12.22
N PRO A 618 30.22 8.01 13.43
CA PRO A 618 30.00 6.58 13.63
C PRO A 618 28.58 6.18 13.20
N SER A 619 28.37 4.84 13.03
CA SER A 619 27.03 4.31 12.77
C SER A 619 26.05 4.68 13.87
N GLN A 620 24.85 5.09 13.50
CA GLN A 620 23.79 5.47 14.44
C GLN A 620 23.06 4.23 14.99
N PRO A 621 22.34 4.33 16.13
CA PRO A 621 21.63 3.20 16.75
C PRO A 621 20.54 2.62 15.86
N GLU A 622 20.68 1.37 15.43
CA GLU A 622 19.75 0.72 14.50
C GLU A 622 18.31 0.63 15.04
N ALA A 623 18.15 0.27 16.33
CA ALA A 623 16.84 0.07 16.93
C ALA A 623 15.96 1.32 16.95
N GLU A 624 16.57 2.50 17.10
CA GLU A 624 15.87 3.78 17.06
C GLU A 624 15.32 4.05 15.67
N TYR A 625 16.17 3.93 14.63
CA TYR A 625 15.75 4.15 13.25
C TYR A 625 14.75 3.08 12.77
N GLU A 626 14.88 1.85 13.23
CA GLU A 626 13.90 0.80 12.92
C GLU A 626 12.51 1.15 13.48
N THR A 627 12.45 1.73 14.68
CA THR A 627 11.19 2.23 15.26
C THR A 627 10.59 3.36 14.43
N LYS A 628 11.43 4.33 14.01
CA LYS A 628 11.01 5.45 13.15
C LYS A 628 10.54 4.95 11.77
N CYS A 629 11.19 3.92 11.20
CA CYS A 629 10.79 3.27 9.94
C CYS A 629 9.40 2.61 10.04
N LYS A 630 9.15 1.86 11.11
CA LYS A 630 7.85 1.21 11.34
C LYS A 630 6.72 2.23 11.45
N HIS A 631 6.94 3.30 12.23
CA HIS A 631 5.98 4.40 12.35
C HIS A 631 5.71 5.04 10.98
N SER A 632 6.75 5.38 10.23
CA SER A 632 6.59 5.99 8.89
C SER A 632 5.82 5.10 7.93
N SER A 633 6.09 3.79 7.91
CA SER A 633 5.35 2.82 7.07
C SER A 633 3.88 2.72 7.47
N GLN A 634 3.59 2.78 8.77
CA GLN A 634 2.21 2.78 9.27
C GLN A 634 1.47 4.04 8.85
N MET A 635 2.07 5.23 9.03
CA MET A 635 1.46 6.50 8.67
C MET A 635 1.23 6.63 7.16
N GLU A 636 2.17 6.15 6.32
CA GLU A 636 1.98 6.08 4.87
C GLU A 636 0.79 5.19 4.49
N SER A 637 0.62 4.04 5.14
CA SER A 637 -0.53 3.17 4.91
C SER A 637 -1.86 3.82 5.31
N LEU A 638 -1.89 4.58 6.41
CA LEU A 638 -3.07 5.32 6.85
C LEU A 638 -3.38 6.48 5.90
N ALA A 639 -2.37 7.23 5.47
CA ALA A 639 -2.51 8.31 4.50
C ALA A 639 -3.07 7.81 3.16
N ALA A 640 -2.52 6.70 2.63
CA ALA A 640 -3.04 6.08 1.41
C ALA A 640 -4.48 5.54 1.57
N SER A 641 -4.88 5.15 2.78
CA SER A 641 -6.27 4.74 3.06
C SER A 641 -7.21 5.94 3.08
N ALA A 642 -6.78 7.05 3.69
CA ALA A 642 -7.55 8.31 3.71
C ALA A 642 -7.72 8.88 2.28
N GLU A 643 -6.68 8.83 1.45
CA GLU A 643 -6.74 9.21 0.04
C GLU A 643 -7.79 8.39 -0.72
N ARG A 644 -7.74 7.06 -0.61
CA ARG A 644 -8.73 6.17 -1.25
C ARG A 644 -10.15 6.46 -0.79
N ASP A 645 -10.33 6.72 0.50
CA ASP A 645 -11.64 7.05 1.07
C ASP A 645 -12.15 8.40 0.57
N SER A 646 -11.28 9.39 0.38
CA SER A 646 -11.64 10.69 -0.20
C SER A 646 -12.07 10.57 -1.67
N ILE A 647 -11.34 9.75 -2.44
CA ILE A 647 -11.71 9.42 -3.84
C ILE A 647 -13.07 8.73 -3.85
N LYS A 648 -13.27 7.73 -2.97
CA LYS A 648 -14.55 7.00 -2.89
C LYS A 648 -15.71 7.90 -2.51
N TYR A 649 -15.51 8.80 -1.55
CA TYR A 649 -16.51 9.80 -1.18
C TYR A 649 -16.90 10.67 -2.40
N MET A 650 -15.91 11.16 -3.15
CA MET A 650 -16.16 11.96 -4.35
C MET A 650 -16.86 11.16 -5.46
N GLN A 651 -16.51 9.90 -5.66
CA GLN A 651 -17.21 9.02 -6.58
C GLN A 651 -18.69 8.89 -6.22
N VAL A 652 -19.01 8.66 -4.94
CA VAL A 652 -20.41 8.54 -4.47
C VAL A 652 -21.14 9.85 -4.68
N LYS A 653 -20.52 10.98 -4.32
CA LYS A 653 -21.08 12.33 -4.50
C LYS A 653 -21.33 12.66 -5.96
N TYR A 654 -20.40 12.35 -6.87
CA TYR A 654 -20.55 12.51 -8.29
C TYR A 654 -21.71 11.67 -8.84
N MET A 655 -21.78 10.40 -8.43
CA MET A 655 -22.82 9.48 -8.91
C MET A 655 -24.22 9.79 -8.31
N GLU A 656 -24.32 10.58 -7.25
CA GLU A 656 -25.61 11.03 -6.69
C GLU A 656 -26.42 11.87 -7.71
N ALA A 657 -25.75 12.71 -8.49
CA ALA A 657 -26.36 13.46 -9.60
C ALA A 657 -26.75 12.59 -10.80
N HIS A 658 -26.27 11.34 -10.86
CA HIS A 658 -26.46 10.42 -11.97
C HIS A 658 -27.34 9.22 -11.63
N LYS A 659 -28.17 9.33 -10.57
CA LYS A 659 -29.14 8.29 -10.18
C LYS A 659 -30.03 7.91 -11.37
N ASN A 660 -30.30 6.61 -11.49
CA ASN A 660 -31.10 6.00 -12.57
C ASN A 660 -30.51 6.04 -13.98
N GLN A 661 -29.33 6.61 -14.18
CA GLN A 661 -28.63 6.53 -15.46
C GLN A 661 -27.97 5.15 -15.64
N GLN A 662 -27.86 4.72 -16.90
CA GLN A 662 -27.26 3.46 -17.28
C GLN A 662 -25.85 3.68 -17.76
N PHE A 663 -24.95 2.78 -17.40
CA PHE A 663 -23.54 2.84 -17.75
C PHE A 663 -23.00 1.47 -18.15
N ALA A 664 -22.10 1.44 -19.12
CA ALA A 664 -21.26 0.29 -19.35
C ALA A 664 -20.18 0.20 -18.26
N GLY A 665 -19.97 -0.98 -17.74
CA GLY A 665 -18.96 -1.23 -16.73
C GLY A 665 -18.31 -2.59 -16.90
N VAL A 666 -17.22 -2.79 -16.17
CA VAL A 666 -16.45 -4.04 -16.13
C VAL A 666 -16.45 -4.56 -14.70
N ILE A 667 -16.64 -5.86 -14.54
CA ILE A 667 -16.58 -6.50 -13.21
C ILE A 667 -15.15 -6.43 -12.69
N SER A 668 -14.94 -5.62 -11.65
CA SER A 668 -13.65 -5.38 -10.98
C SER A 668 -13.42 -6.26 -9.75
N GLY A 669 -14.47 -6.89 -9.23
CA GLY A 669 -14.40 -7.77 -8.07
C GLY A 669 -15.58 -8.71 -7.98
N VAL A 670 -15.34 -9.94 -7.46
CA VAL A 670 -16.40 -10.91 -7.21
C VAL A 670 -16.25 -11.43 -5.77
N THR A 671 -17.35 -11.43 -5.02
CA THR A 671 -17.40 -11.85 -3.62
C THR A 671 -18.67 -12.65 -3.36
N GLU A 672 -18.78 -13.26 -2.18
CA GLU A 672 -20.03 -13.92 -1.75
C GLU A 672 -21.24 -12.95 -1.64
N TRP A 673 -20.98 -11.64 -1.53
CA TRP A 673 -22.02 -10.60 -1.42
C TRP A 673 -22.57 -10.15 -2.76
N GLY A 674 -21.77 -10.28 -3.83
CA GLY A 674 -22.09 -9.77 -5.15
C GLY A 674 -20.85 -9.47 -5.99
N ILE A 675 -21.08 -8.77 -7.07
CA ILE A 675 -20.04 -8.29 -7.99
C ILE A 675 -19.81 -6.79 -7.81
N TYR A 676 -18.56 -6.40 -7.76
CA TYR A 676 -18.16 -5.00 -7.90
C TYR A 676 -18.02 -4.68 -9.37
N VAL A 677 -18.57 -3.56 -9.80
CA VAL A 677 -18.52 -3.12 -11.19
C VAL A 677 -17.90 -1.73 -11.23
N GLU A 678 -16.85 -1.58 -12.02
CA GLU A 678 -16.22 -0.30 -12.34
C GLU A 678 -16.80 0.25 -13.65
N ILE A 679 -17.37 1.45 -13.59
CA ILE A 679 -17.92 2.15 -14.76
C ILE A 679 -16.76 2.54 -15.69
N THR A 680 -16.87 2.23 -16.98
CA THR A 680 -15.80 2.43 -17.96
C THR A 680 -15.43 3.90 -18.14
N VAL A 681 -16.43 4.80 -18.19
CA VAL A 681 -16.24 6.22 -18.54
C VAL A 681 -15.77 7.12 -17.39
N ASN A 682 -15.91 6.70 -16.12
CA ASN A 682 -15.55 7.55 -14.98
C ASN A 682 -14.88 6.78 -13.83
N LYS A 683 -14.63 5.47 -14.01
CA LYS A 683 -13.98 4.60 -13.04
C LYS A 683 -14.64 4.56 -11.64
N CYS A 684 -15.90 5.01 -11.54
CA CYS A 684 -16.67 4.85 -10.31
C CYS A 684 -17.03 3.39 -10.11
N GLU A 685 -16.72 2.85 -8.93
CA GLU A 685 -16.97 1.45 -8.61
C GLU A 685 -18.16 1.32 -7.65
N GLY A 686 -19.04 0.37 -7.90
CA GLY A 686 -20.20 0.08 -7.04
C GLY A 686 -20.49 -1.41 -6.95
N LEU A 687 -21.35 -1.79 -6.00
CA LEU A 687 -21.73 -3.16 -5.72
C LEU A 687 -23.08 -3.51 -6.35
N VAL A 688 -23.13 -4.54 -7.17
CA VAL A 688 -24.36 -5.27 -7.51
C VAL A 688 -24.48 -6.45 -6.55
N ARG A 689 -25.46 -6.41 -5.66
CA ARG A 689 -25.62 -7.47 -4.64
C ARG A 689 -26.13 -8.74 -5.28
N ALA A 690 -25.55 -9.89 -4.94
CA ALA A 690 -25.96 -11.20 -5.48
C ALA A 690 -27.48 -11.45 -5.33
N ARG A 691 -28.08 -11.04 -4.22
CA ARG A 691 -29.52 -11.16 -3.95
C ARG A 691 -30.42 -10.27 -4.84
N ASP A 692 -29.84 -9.25 -5.47
CA ASP A 692 -30.53 -8.31 -6.33
C ASP A 692 -30.51 -8.74 -7.81
N ILE A 693 -29.71 -9.74 -8.15
CA ILE A 693 -29.67 -10.39 -9.47
C ILE A 693 -30.84 -11.39 -9.51
N LYS A 694 -31.85 -11.12 -10.36
CA LYS A 694 -33.18 -11.75 -10.24
C LYS A 694 -33.38 -12.96 -11.14
N ASP A 695 -32.49 -13.20 -12.09
CA ASP A 695 -32.61 -14.26 -13.10
C ASP A 695 -32.24 -15.64 -12.59
N ASP A 696 -31.47 -15.74 -11.47
CA ASP A 696 -31.09 -17.00 -10.82
C ASP A 696 -30.66 -16.79 -9.36
N TYR A 697 -30.41 -17.88 -8.65
CA TYR A 697 -29.76 -17.86 -7.34
C TYR A 697 -28.25 -18.07 -7.55
N TYR A 698 -27.46 -17.06 -7.23
CA TYR A 698 -26.02 -17.03 -7.45
C TYR A 698 -25.23 -17.43 -6.21
N THR A 699 -24.24 -18.30 -6.40
CA THR A 699 -23.26 -18.70 -5.37
C THR A 699 -21.86 -18.35 -5.81
N PHE A 700 -21.05 -17.92 -4.86
CA PHE A 700 -19.65 -17.58 -5.10
C PHE A 700 -18.81 -18.86 -5.21
N ASP A 701 -18.10 -19.00 -6.33
CA ASP A 701 -17.07 -20.02 -6.56
C ASP A 701 -15.70 -19.38 -6.39
N GLU A 702 -15.05 -19.64 -5.23
CA GLU A 702 -13.75 -19.09 -4.88
C GLU A 702 -12.65 -19.54 -5.87
N GLN A 703 -12.76 -20.77 -6.40
CA GLN A 703 -11.77 -21.25 -7.37
C GLN A 703 -11.88 -20.58 -8.72
N GLN A 704 -13.08 -20.11 -9.07
CA GLN A 704 -13.36 -19.46 -10.36
C GLN A 704 -13.37 -17.93 -10.27
N TYR A 705 -13.31 -17.35 -9.07
CA TYR A 705 -13.57 -15.92 -8.85
C TYR A 705 -14.84 -15.45 -9.59
N ALA A 706 -15.90 -16.25 -9.48
CA ALA A 706 -17.14 -16.04 -10.21
C ALA A 706 -18.36 -16.20 -9.32
N LEU A 707 -19.43 -15.49 -9.63
CA LEU A 707 -20.78 -15.83 -9.18
C LEU A 707 -21.40 -16.78 -10.22
N VAL A 708 -21.82 -17.96 -9.78
CA VAL A 708 -22.40 -19.00 -10.65
C VAL A 708 -23.87 -19.20 -10.31
N GLY A 709 -24.74 -19.06 -11.31
CA GLY A 709 -26.17 -19.29 -11.21
C GLY A 709 -26.47 -20.80 -11.07
N GLN A 710 -27.27 -21.17 -10.06
CA GLN A 710 -27.52 -22.56 -9.74
C GLN A 710 -28.43 -23.27 -10.76
N ALA A 711 -29.37 -22.57 -11.34
CA ALA A 711 -30.32 -23.14 -12.30
C ALA A 711 -29.84 -22.96 -13.75
N THR A 712 -29.32 -21.80 -14.09
CA THR A 712 -28.94 -21.43 -15.46
C THR A 712 -27.50 -21.77 -15.81
N GLY A 713 -26.63 -21.90 -14.82
CA GLY A 713 -25.18 -22.00 -15.02
C GLY A 713 -24.53 -20.70 -15.54
N LYS A 714 -25.29 -19.59 -15.62
CA LYS A 714 -24.76 -18.28 -16.02
C LYS A 714 -23.71 -17.83 -15.02
N MET A 715 -22.61 -17.31 -15.52
CA MET A 715 -21.50 -16.88 -14.66
C MET A 715 -21.23 -15.39 -14.86
N TYR A 716 -20.89 -14.71 -13.75
CA TYR A 716 -20.33 -13.38 -13.74
C TYR A 716 -18.92 -13.46 -13.18
N GLN A 717 -17.93 -13.10 -13.99
CA GLN A 717 -16.50 -13.24 -13.69
C GLN A 717 -15.82 -11.88 -13.71
N LEU A 718 -14.64 -11.82 -13.08
CA LEU A 718 -13.75 -10.66 -13.22
C LEU A 718 -13.46 -10.38 -14.69
N GLY A 719 -13.57 -9.10 -15.10
CA GLY A 719 -13.33 -8.66 -16.47
C GLY A 719 -14.54 -8.72 -17.41
N ASP A 720 -15.67 -9.32 -16.99
CA ASP A 720 -16.89 -9.32 -17.81
C ASP A 720 -17.46 -7.90 -17.94
N GLU A 721 -17.88 -7.58 -19.17
CA GLU A 721 -18.61 -6.35 -19.45
C GLU A 721 -20.08 -6.50 -19.08
N VAL A 722 -20.62 -5.52 -18.37
CA VAL A 722 -22.01 -5.51 -17.94
C VAL A 722 -22.62 -4.11 -18.10
N MET A 723 -23.93 -4.05 -18.34
CA MET A 723 -24.68 -2.81 -18.23
C MET A 723 -25.26 -2.70 -16.83
N ILE A 724 -25.04 -1.54 -16.21
CA ILE A 724 -25.51 -1.27 -14.86
C ILE A 724 -26.34 0.03 -14.82
N ARG A 725 -27.16 0.13 -13.80
CA ARG A 725 -27.85 1.35 -13.40
C ARG A 725 -27.51 1.70 -11.96
N VAL A 726 -27.38 2.99 -11.68
CA VAL A 726 -27.18 3.47 -10.31
C VAL A 726 -28.48 3.31 -9.53
N LYS A 727 -28.46 2.41 -8.55
CA LYS A 727 -29.61 2.07 -7.72
C LYS A 727 -29.71 2.95 -6.48
N ASN A 728 -28.60 3.09 -5.75
CA ASN A 728 -28.53 3.86 -4.52
C ASN A 728 -27.12 4.42 -4.29
N THR A 729 -27.08 5.58 -3.62
CA THR A 729 -25.86 6.26 -3.19
C THR A 729 -25.94 6.49 -1.68
N ASP A 730 -24.94 6.08 -0.93
CA ASP A 730 -24.84 6.30 0.51
C ASP A 730 -23.53 7.03 0.82
N LEU A 731 -23.60 8.37 0.94
CA LEU A 731 -22.44 9.22 1.22
C LEU A 731 -21.81 8.90 2.58
N MET A 732 -22.65 8.55 3.57
CA MET A 732 -22.16 8.24 4.92
C MET A 732 -21.30 6.99 4.96
N LYS A 733 -21.72 5.97 4.22
CA LYS A 733 -20.98 4.71 4.10
C LYS A 733 -20.00 4.68 2.94
N LYS A 734 -19.94 5.76 2.15
CA LYS A 734 -19.13 5.85 0.94
C LYS A 734 -19.42 4.67 -0.02
N GLN A 735 -20.69 4.32 -0.21
CA GLN A 735 -21.12 3.14 -0.96
C GLN A 735 -22.00 3.52 -2.14
N LEU A 736 -21.74 2.83 -3.26
CA LEU A 736 -22.55 2.84 -4.47
C LEU A 736 -23.18 1.45 -4.63
N ASP A 737 -24.51 1.39 -4.69
CA ASP A 737 -25.22 0.18 -5.08
C ASP A 737 -25.69 0.31 -6.52
N PHE A 738 -25.39 -0.69 -7.32
CA PHE A 738 -25.80 -0.81 -8.71
C PHE A 738 -26.83 -1.94 -8.88
N GLU A 739 -27.55 -1.92 -9.98
CA GLU A 739 -28.34 -3.03 -10.49
C GLU A 739 -27.94 -3.34 -11.93
N LEU A 740 -27.97 -4.61 -12.29
CA LEU A 740 -27.78 -5.02 -13.68
C LEU A 740 -28.95 -4.59 -14.54
N VAL A 741 -28.68 -4.16 -15.75
CA VAL A 741 -29.66 -3.85 -16.79
C VAL A 741 -29.49 -4.89 -17.87
N ASP A 742 -30.60 -5.58 -18.25
CA ASP A 742 -30.63 -6.60 -19.31
C ASP A 742 -30.39 -5.99 -20.70
#